data_da16296774cbbae2c9b496ea42dea207
#
_entry.id   da16296774cbbae2c9b496ea42dea207
#
_cell.length_a   1.000
_cell.length_b   1.000
_cell.length_c   1.000
_cell.angle_alpha   90.00
_cell.angle_beta   90.00
_cell.angle_gamma   90.00
#
_symmetry.space_group_name_H-M   'P 1'
#
loop_
_entity.id
_entity.type
_entity.pdbx_description
1 polymer ?
#
loop_
_entity_poly.entity_id
_entity_poly.type
_entity_poly.pdbx_seq_one_letter_code
_entity_poly.pdbx_strand_id
1 'polypeptide(L)'
;MERGRKRLEGSADAAIAIARRAAGNTGTKVMFDIGPSGKLMEPIGDFTFEQAYDNIRQVVEYTKDKVDGYIIETYSDLYEAKAAVLAAKEGSDLPVFATMTFDATERTLTGSTPEIVALTLTSLNVDAVGINCSTSPEHFYDLVKRMRPFTHLPILVQPNKGLPIMAGGKVFYNFTDEQFAQWTGKLIEAGASIVGGCCGTSPSTIRAISAYKGRELPEYAQPDGTYICSPTRLLKLEKGIICGERLNPTGKKKLQQALLSHDFDYLQREALNQEEGGAAFLDLNVGIPNCNEKELISKAVKKVQEVCDLPLQIDSANAEALEAGIRLYNGVPMINSINGSDESLDALLPVMKKYGTPAVSLVFNKKGIPDTVEGRMEIARHIIERAETAGIARKQLVFDALVMTISSNSEHGNITLETLSELKKLGVLTIVGLSNISFGLPQRAYLNRTFLAMALTKGLDIPIMNPLDRDTVETVKAFNALSGADSKCEEYIAFNAETQQETAEKDLYHAVTSGLKDAVESHLQEELAKRPADSIINEVLIPALNEVGEKFANRQLFLPQLIQSAEAAKQAFDRLAGMISRNESEQKAAVILATVKGDIHDIGKNIVKVVLESHGYRVIDLGKNVDEETIAEAYRQHRPAAIGLSALMTTTVDSMELCISHLRNSGIHCPVIVGGAVITENIAHNIGADHYAKDALSAVDVMEKITAGTN
;
A
#
# COMPACT_ATOMS: atom_id res chain seq x y z
N MET A 1 -23.91 17.27 12.33
CA MET A 1 -23.23 16.23 13.12
C MET A 1 -24.19 15.49 14.06
N GLU A 2 -24.86 16.13 15.00
CA GLU A 2 -25.72 15.45 16.02
C GLU A 2 -26.85 14.62 15.44
N ARG A 3 -27.50 15.06 14.34
CA ARG A 3 -28.58 14.33 13.66
C ARG A 3 -28.07 13.07 12.95
N GLY A 4 -26.88 13.08 12.41
CA GLY A 4 -26.22 11.91 11.80
C GLY A 4 -25.84 10.86 12.85
N ARG A 5 -25.29 11.31 13.98
CA ARG A 5 -24.92 10.44 15.09
C ARG A 5 -26.15 9.70 15.65
N LYS A 6 -27.25 10.40 15.95
CA LYS A 6 -28.50 9.77 16.45
C LYS A 6 -29.08 8.77 15.47
N ARG A 7 -28.94 9.00 14.15
CA ARG A 7 -29.38 8.05 13.12
C ARG A 7 -28.51 6.79 13.12
N LEU A 8 -27.19 6.94 13.22
CA LEU A 8 -26.25 5.84 13.31
C LEU A 8 -26.55 4.97 14.56
N GLU A 9 -26.66 5.61 15.73
CA GLU A 9 -26.94 4.94 17.00
C GLU A 9 -28.27 4.14 16.93
N GLY A 10 -29.33 4.72 16.41
CA GLY A 10 -30.60 4.04 16.25
C GLY A 10 -30.55 2.86 15.27
N SER A 11 -29.82 2.98 14.16
CA SER A 11 -29.63 1.89 13.22
C SER A 11 -28.80 0.75 13.80
N ALA A 12 -27.72 1.07 14.51
CA ALA A 12 -26.87 0.08 15.18
C ALA A 12 -27.67 -0.70 16.25
N ASP A 13 -28.41 0.00 17.10
CA ASP A 13 -29.23 -0.66 18.13
C ASP A 13 -30.29 -1.59 17.52
N ALA A 14 -30.94 -1.17 16.45
CA ALA A 14 -31.93 -2.01 15.75
C ALA A 14 -31.29 -3.27 15.14
N ALA A 15 -30.15 -3.13 14.47
CA ALA A 15 -29.41 -4.24 13.87
C ALA A 15 -28.93 -5.23 14.94
N ILE A 16 -28.32 -4.74 16.00
CA ILE A 16 -27.85 -5.56 17.13
C ILE A 16 -29.03 -6.30 17.77
N ALA A 17 -30.14 -5.63 18.01
CA ALA A 17 -31.34 -6.24 18.59
C ALA A 17 -31.91 -7.36 17.71
N ILE A 18 -31.88 -7.20 16.38
CA ILE A 18 -32.32 -8.24 15.43
C ILE A 18 -31.36 -9.43 15.48
N ALA A 19 -30.05 -9.19 15.44
CA ALA A 19 -29.03 -10.24 15.49
C ALA A 19 -29.07 -11.02 16.82
N ARG A 20 -29.19 -10.32 17.95
CA ARG A 20 -29.35 -10.93 19.28
C ARG A 20 -30.61 -11.80 19.39
N ARG A 21 -31.75 -11.36 18.86
CA ARG A 21 -32.97 -12.17 18.79
C ARG A 21 -32.78 -13.42 17.93
N ALA A 22 -32.08 -13.30 16.80
CA ALA A 22 -31.79 -14.44 15.93
C ALA A 22 -30.82 -15.43 16.57
N ALA A 23 -29.81 -14.96 17.28
CA ALA A 23 -28.87 -15.76 18.03
C ALA A 23 -29.57 -16.52 19.19
N GLY A 24 -30.54 -15.92 19.84
CA GLY A 24 -31.29 -16.52 20.94
C GLY A 24 -30.36 -17.05 22.04
N ASN A 25 -30.69 -18.24 22.53
CA ASN A 25 -29.91 -18.93 23.59
C ASN A 25 -28.93 -19.99 23.00
N THR A 26 -28.55 -19.88 21.71
CA THR A 26 -27.71 -20.91 21.07
C THR A 26 -26.23 -20.79 21.36
N GLY A 27 -25.79 -19.75 22.08
CA GLY A 27 -24.37 -19.42 22.27
C GLY A 27 -23.69 -18.77 21.05
N THR A 28 -24.46 -18.47 19.99
CA THR A 28 -23.96 -17.79 18.79
C THR A 28 -23.51 -16.36 19.14
N LYS A 29 -22.30 -16.01 18.74
CA LYS A 29 -21.74 -14.67 18.94
C LYS A 29 -22.28 -13.69 17.90
N VAL A 30 -22.50 -12.46 18.31
CA VAL A 30 -22.92 -11.36 17.46
C VAL A 30 -21.74 -10.44 17.23
N MET A 31 -21.18 -10.50 16.04
CA MET A 31 -20.12 -9.60 15.60
C MET A 31 -20.73 -8.35 14.95
N PHE A 32 -20.15 -7.17 15.25
CA PHE A 32 -20.55 -5.94 14.59
C PHE A 32 -19.71 -5.77 13.33
N ASP A 33 -20.41 -5.66 12.20
CA ASP A 33 -19.79 -5.48 10.90
C ASP A 33 -19.45 -4.00 10.63
N ILE A 34 -18.21 -3.75 10.24
CA ILE A 34 -17.68 -2.43 9.91
C ILE A 34 -17.11 -2.50 8.48
N GLY A 35 -17.87 -1.97 7.52
CA GLY A 35 -17.44 -1.84 6.13
C GLY A 35 -16.62 -0.58 5.86
N PRO A 36 -16.03 -0.46 4.66
CA PRO A 36 -15.23 0.70 4.24
C PRO A 36 -16.08 1.97 4.12
N SER A 37 -15.43 3.13 4.21
CA SER A 37 -16.09 4.44 4.11
C SER A 37 -16.66 4.74 2.71
N GLY A 38 -16.17 4.07 1.68
CA GLY A 38 -16.44 4.38 0.27
C GLY A 38 -15.73 5.63 -0.22
N LYS A 39 -14.74 6.12 0.53
CA LYS A 39 -13.88 7.25 0.15
C LYS A 39 -12.49 6.77 -0.19
N LEU A 40 -11.78 7.56 -0.99
CA LEU A 40 -10.35 7.36 -1.22
C LEU A 40 -9.53 7.96 -0.09
N MET A 41 -8.61 7.15 0.42
CA MET A 41 -7.63 7.62 1.39
C MET A 41 -6.58 8.52 0.72
N GLU A 42 -5.99 9.43 1.50
CA GLU A 42 -4.78 10.15 1.06
C GLU A 42 -3.63 9.16 0.74
N PRO A 43 -2.79 9.43 -0.27
CA PRO A 43 -2.73 10.64 -1.08
C PRO A 43 -3.66 10.63 -2.31
N ILE A 44 -4.39 9.56 -2.57
CA ILE A 44 -5.24 9.37 -3.74
C ILE A 44 -6.51 10.24 -3.63
N GLY A 45 -7.07 10.34 -2.44
CA GLY A 45 -8.22 11.16 -2.11
C GLY A 45 -7.95 12.16 -0.99
N ASP A 46 -9.01 12.71 -0.43
CA ASP A 46 -8.96 13.71 0.65
C ASP A 46 -9.28 13.14 2.04
N PHE A 47 -9.50 11.81 2.13
CA PHE A 47 -9.88 11.17 3.38
C PHE A 47 -8.64 10.76 4.16
N THR A 48 -8.39 11.44 5.29
CA THR A 48 -7.17 11.22 6.06
C THR A 48 -7.26 9.98 6.95
N PHE A 49 -6.10 9.43 7.33
CA PHE A 49 -6.00 8.31 8.26
C PHE A 49 -6.75 8.58 9.58
N GLU A 50 -6.57 9.76 10.16
CA GLU A 50 -7.22 10.09 11.42
C GLU A 50 -8.74 10.27 11.26
N GLN A 51 -9.23 10.75 10.12
CA GLN A 51 -10.67 10.80 9.85
C GLN A 51 -11.26 9.39 9.76
N ALA A 52 -10.58 8.45 9.10
CA ALA A 52 -10.99 7.06 9.03
C ALA A 52 -11.01 6.43 10.45
N TYR A 53 -9.91 6.61 11.18
CA TYR A 53 -9.79 6.14 12.56
C TYR A 53 -10.89 6.70 13.48
N ASP A 54 -11.11 8.01 13.50
CA ASP A 54 -12.06 8.68 14.38
C ASP A 54 -13.51 8.24 14.10
N ASN A 55 -13.86 8.05 12.82
CA ASN A 55 -15.19 7.57 12.44
C ASN A 55 -15.46 6.17 13.00
N ILE A 56 -14.51 5.26 12.85
CA ILE A 56 -14.64 3.89 13.37
C ILE A 56 -14.59 3.88 14.90
N ARG A 57 -13.71 4.67 15.51
CA ARG A 57 -13.58 4.79 16.97
C ARG A 57 -14.90 5.17 17.62
N GLN A 58 -15.64 6.12 17.06
CA GLN A 58 -16.96 6.52 17.57
C GLN A 58 -17.96 5.36 17.53
N VAL A 59 -17.95 4.56 16.46
CA VAL A 59 -18.81 3.38 16.31
C VAL A 59 -18.47 2.33 17.36
N VAL A 60 -17.16 2.05 17.53
CA VAL A 60 -16.68 1.07 18.50
C VAL A 60 -17.03 1.46 19.93
N GLU A 61 -16.80 2.71 20.32
CA GLU A 61 -17.15 3.22 21.65
C GLU A 61 -18.65 3.13 21.96
N TYR A 62 -19.50 3.30 20.95
CA TYR A 62 -20.95 3.16 21.11
C TYR A 62 -21.40 1.71 21.22
N THR A 63 -20.74 0.77 20.57
CA THR A 63 -21.22 -0.62 20.40
C THR A 63 -20.52 -1.65 21.27
N LYS A 64 -19.35 -1.34 21.87
CA LYS A 64 -18.51 -2.30 22.59
C LYS A 64 -19.18 -3.11 23.71
N ASP A 65 -20.14 -2.52 24.38
CA ASP A 65 -20.89 -3.19 25.46
C ASP A 65 -22.12 -3.96 24.96
N LYS A 66 -22.38 -3.97 23.63
CA LYS A 66 -23.59 -4.52 23.02
C LYS A 66 -23.33 -5.73 22.13
N VAL A 67 -22.08 -5.98 21.74
CA VAL A 67 -21.66 -7.01 20.79
C VAL A 67 -20.63 -7.95 21.38
N ASP A 68 -20.27 -9.02 20.66
CA ASP A 68 -19.28 -10.00 21.12
C ASP A 68 -17.92 -9.82 20.40
N GLY A 69 -17.83 -8.95 19.42
CA GLY A 69 -16.63 -8.66 18.65
C GLY A 69 -16.93 -7.81 17.42
N TYR A 70 -15.89 -7.54 16.65
CA TYR A 70 -15.95 -6.75 15.43
C TYR A 70 -15.45 -7.56 14.23
N ILE A 71 -16.07 -7.36 13.09
CA ILE A 71 -15.57 -7.80 11.80
C ILE A 71 -15.38 -6.58 10.90
N ILE A 72 -14.16 -6.34 10.50
CA ILE A 72 -13.76 -5.29 9.56
C ILE A 72 -13.69 -5.98 8.21
N GLU A 73 -14.68 -5.77 7.32
CA GLU A 73 -14.78 -6.57 6.10
C GLU A 73 -15.02 -5.74 4.84
N THR A 74 -14.67 -6.34 3.71
CA THR A 74 -14.88 -5.77 2.36
C THR A 74 -13.99 -4.55 2.08
N TYR A 75 -12.87 -4.42 2.79
CA TYR A 75 -11.91 -3.35 2.53
C TYR A 75 -11.07 -3.68 1.29
N SER A 76 -10.89 -2.68 0.44
CA SER A 76 -10.05 -2.75 -0.76
C SER A 76 -8.79 -1.88 -0.66
N ASP A 77 -8.67 -1.11 0.43
CA ASP A 77 -7.50 -0.30 0.77
C ASP A 77 -6.93 -0.75 2.13
N LEU A 78 -5.67 -1.22 2.11
CA LEU A 78 -4.99 -1.70 3.32
C LEU A 78 -4.76 -0.57 4.33
N TYR A 79 -4.61 0.67 3.88
CA TYR A 79 -4.41 1.83 4.75
C TYR A 79 -5.68 2.17 5.54
N GLU A 80 -6.84 2.12 4.87
CA GLU A 80 -8.13 2.30 5.54
C GLU A 80 -8.41 1.14 6.52
N ALA A 81 -8.11 -0.11 6.11
CA ALA A 81 -8.24 -1.27 6.99
C ALA A 81 -7.36 -1.16 8.24
N LYS A 82 -6.11 -0.68 8.11
CA LYS A 82 -5.22 -0.40 9.25
C LYS A 82 -5.82 0.61 10.21
N ALA A 83 -6.39 1.72 9.69
CA ALA A 83 -7.04 2.72 10.54
C ALA A 83 -8.24 2.13 11.30
N ALA A 84 -9.05 1.31 10.63
CA ALA A 84 -10.20 0.64 11.23
C ALA A 84 -9.79 -0.37 12.31
N VAL A 85 -8.77 -1.21 12.04
CA VAL A 85 -8.24 -2.17 13.01
C VAL A 85 -7.71 -1.46 14.26
N LEU A 86 -6.90 -0.40 14.08
CA LEU A 86 -6.36 0.36 15.21
C LEU A 86 -7.50 1.01 16.02
N ALA A 87 -8.50 1.57 15.37
CA ALA A 87 -9.66 2.16 16.05
C ALA A 87 -10.43 1.11 16.88
N ALA A 88 -10.60 -0.08 16.36
CA ALA A 88 -11.28 -1.17 17.05
C ALA A 88 -10.46 -1.71 18.24
N LYS A 89 -9.17 -1.99 18.02
CA LYS A 89 -8.27 -2.53 19.06
C LYS A 89 -7.96 -1.53 20.17
N GLU A 90 -7.86 -0.24 19.87
CA GLU A 90 -7.67 0.81 20.88
C GLU A 90 -8.99 1.18 21.59
N GLY A 91 -10.14 0.90 20.97
CA GLY A 91 -11.48 1.21 21.48
C GLY A 91 -12.11 0.15 22.35
N SER A 92 -11.66 -1.11 22.22
CA SER A 92 -12.28 -2.26 22.85
C SER A 92 -11.29 -3.42 22.98
N ASP A 93 -11.46 -4.23 24.03
CA ASP A 93 -10.74 -5.50 24.20
C ASP A 93 -11.46 -6.68 23.52
N LEU A 94 -12.54 -6.44 22.79
CA LEU A 94 -13.28 -7.48 22.08
C LEU A 94 -12.47 -8.01 20.87
N PRO A 95 -12.73 -9.28 20.46
CA PRO A 95 -12.10 -9.83 19.27
C PRO A 95 -12.36 -8.99 18.02
N VAL A 96 -11.31 -8.82 17.20
CA VAL A 96 -11.36 -8.08 15.91
C VAL A 96 -10.93 -9.02 14.80
N PHE A 97 -11.83 -9.32 13.87
CA PHE A 97 -11.54 -10.02 12.63
C PHE A 97 -11.39 -9.00 11.50
N ALA A 98 -10.43 -9.20 10.61
CA ALA A 98 -10.22 -8.29 9.50
C ALA A 98 -10.07 -9.04 8.18
N THR A 99 -10.86 -8.65 7.17
CA THR A 99 -10.85 -9.24 5.84
C THR A 99 -10.75 -8.18 4.75
N MET A 100 -10.06 -8.54 3.67
CA MET A 100 -9.88 -7.69 2.50
C MET A 100 -10.53 -8.31 1.27
N THR A 101 -10.77 -7.47 0.27
CA THR A 101 -11.22 -7.91 -1.06
C THR A 101 -10.07 -7.86 -2.06
N PHE A 102 -10.02 -8.85 -2.95
CA PHE A 102 -9.03 -8.95 -4.01
C PHE A 102 -9.74 -9.03 -5.36
N ASP A 103 -9.18 -8.40 -6.37
CA ASP A 103 -9.69 -8.48 -7.73
C ASP A 103 -9.21 -9.75 -8.46
N ALA A 104 -9.53 -9.88 -9.73
CA ALA A 104 -9.10 -10.99 -10.57
C ALA A 104 -7.56 -11.05 -10.78
N THR A 105 -6.83 -10.01 -10.41
CA THR A 105 -5.36 -9.96 -10.44
C THR A 105 -4.72 -10.42 -9.13
N GLU A 106 -5.54 -10.87 -8.16
CA GLU A 106 -5.12 -11.30 -6.82
C GLU A 106 -4.49 -10.17 -6.00
N ARG A 107 -4.95 -8.93 -6.23
CA ARG A 107 -4.52 -7.74 -5.49
C ARG A 107 -5.72 -6.97 -4.97
N THR A 108 -5.50 -6.20 -3.93
CA THR A 108 -6.46 -5.19 -3.50
C THR A 108 -6.49 -4.03 -4.50
N LEU A 109 -7.48 -3.16 -4.42
CA LEU A 109 -7.59 -1.98 -5.29
C LEU A 109 -6.32 -1.11 -5.28
N THR A 110 -5.66 -0.99 -4.13
CA THR A 110 -4.42 -0.22 -3.95
C THR A 110 -3.15 -1.02 -4.20
N GLY A 111 -3.25 -2.26 -4.70
CA GLY A 111 -2.13 -3.07 -5.17
C GLY A 111 -1.55 -4.07 -4.16
N SER A 112 -2.08 -4.14 -2.94
CA SER A 112 -1.55 -5.05 -1.92
C SER A 112 -1.82 -6.51 -2.27
N THR A 113 -0.79 -7.36 -2.06
CA THR A 113 -0.90 -8.80 -2.29
C THR A 113 -1.45 -9.54 -1.06
N PRO A 114 -1.93 -10.79 -1.20
CA PRO A 114 -2.38 -11.59 -0.06
C PRO A 114 -1.35 -11.75 1.05
N GLU A 115 -0.07 -11.86 0.69
CA GLU A 115 1.05 -11.95 1.63
C GLU A 115 1.19 -10.68 2.48
N ILE A 116 1.16 -9.50 1.82
CA ILE A 116 1.26 -8.19 2.48
C ILE A 116 0.06 -7.96 3.40
N VAL A 117 -1.14 -8.29 2.93
CA VAL A 117 -2.37 -8.20 3.74
C VAL A 117 -2.28 -9.10 4.97
N ALA A 118 -1.90 -10.37 4.79
CA ALA A 118 -1.76 -11.31 5.90
C ALA A 118 -0.72 -10.84 6.91
N LEU A 119 0.46 -10.40 6.45
CA LEU A 119 1.53 -9.88 7.30
C LEU A 119 1.07 -8.64 8.07
N THR A 120 0.52 -7.64 7.38
CA THR A 120 0.14 -6.35 7.98
C THR A 120 -0.98 -6.50 9.01
N LEU A 121 -2.05 -7.23 8.67
CA LEU A 121 -3.16 -7.43 9.59
C LEU A 121 -2.74 -8.29 10.80
N THR A 122 -1.89 -9.32 10.59
CA THR A 122 -1.33 -10.12 11.69
C THR A 122 -0.48 -9.25 12.62
N SER A 123 0.33 -8.35 12.07
CA SER A 123 1.17 -7.45 12.86
C SER A 123 0.36 -6.51 13.76
N LEU A 124 -0.86 -6.15 13.36
CA LEU A 124 -1.78 -5.32 14.14
C LEU A 124 -2.55 -6.11 15.22
N ASN A 125 -2.18 -7.36 15.47
CA ASN A 125 -2.77 -8.22 16.52
C ASN A 125 -4.29 -8.39 16.40
N VAL A 126 -4.81 -8.53 15.17
CA VAL A 126 -6.18 -8.97 14.96
C VAL A 126 -6.35 -10.43 15.40
N ASP A 127 -7.57 -10.86 15.67
CA ASP A 127 -7.85 -12.21 16.14
C ASP A 127 -8.11 -13.22 14.99
N ALA A 128 -8.41 -12.68 13.81
CA ALA A 128 -8.45 -13.44 12.54
C ALA A 128 -8.16 -12.50 11.37
N VAL A 129 -7.46 -13.01 10.36
CA VAL A 129 -7.25 -12.35 9.07
C VAL A 129 -8.01 -13.06 7.98
N GLY A 130 -8.33 -12.40 6.86
CA GLY A 130 -9.01 -13.17 5.82
C GLY A 130 -9.40 -12.41 4.58
N ILE A 131 -10.33 -13.02 3.86
CA ILE A 131 -10.80 -12.60 2.54
C ILE A 131 -12.31 -12.71 2.49
N ASN A 132 -12.98 -11.70 1.98
CA ASN A 132 -14.42 -11.78 1.74
C ASN A 132 -14.82 -11.12 0.41
N CYS A 133 -16.02 -11.41 -0.07
CA CYS A 133 -16.62 -10.83 -1.26
C CYS A 133 -15.80 -11.10 -2.56
N SER A 134 -15.73 -10.15 -3.48
CA SER A 134 -14.97 -10.09 -4.75
C SER A 134 -15.33 -11.17 -5.77
N THR A 135 -14.93 -12.43 -5.53
CA THR A 135 -14.93 -13.49 -6.54
C THR A 135 -15.56 -14.78 -6.03
N SER A 136 -15.49 -15.84 -6.87
CA SER A 136 -16.00 -17.17 -6.53
C SER A 136 -15.10 -17.91 -5.53
N PRO A 137 -15.60 -18.97 -4.86
CA PRO A 137 -14.83 -19.76 -3.92
C PRO A 137 -13.55 -20.39 -4.51
N GLU A 138 -13.54 -20.67 -5.81
CA GLU A 138 -12.39 -21.22 -6.52
C GLU A 138 -11.19 -20.32 -6.43
N HIS A 139 -11.39 -19.05 -6.65
CA HIS A 139 -10.34 -18.02 -6.64
C HIS A 139 -9.72 -17.84 -5.27
N PHE A 140 -10.50 -18.05 -4.21
CA PHE A 140 -10.02 -17.94 -2.83
C PHE A 140 -8.99 -19.00 -2.46
N TYR A 141 -8.96 -20.13 -3.17
CA TYR A 141 -8.04 -21.24 -2.85
C TYR A 141 -6.57 -20.82 -2.91
N ASP A 142 -6.18 -20.16 -4.01
CA ASP A 142 -4.81 -19.68 -4.18
C ASP A 142 -4.49 -18.50 -3.26
N LEU A 143 -5.45 -17.59 -3.05
CA LEU A 143 -5.30 -16.48 -2.11
C LEU A 143 -5.02 -16.99 -0.67
N VAL A 144 -5.78 -17.96 -0.18
CA VAL A 144 -5.58 -18.57 1.14
C VAL A 144 -4.20 -19.22 1.25
N LYS A 145 -3.78 -19.97 0.22
CA LYS A 145 -2.44 -20.57 0.19
C LYS A 145 -1.32 -19.55 0.26
N ARG A 146 -1.49 -18.41 -0.41
CA ARG A 146 -0.53 -17.30 -0.41
C ARG A 146 -0.50 -16.56 0.92
N MET A 147 -1.64 -16.41 1.59
CA MET A 147 -1.70 -15.78 2.91
C MET A 147 -1.10 -16.66 4.01
N ARG A 148 -1.29 -17.97 3.95
CA ARG A 148 -0.98 -18.91 5.05
C ARG A 148 0.47 -18.83 5.56
N PRO A 149 1.52 -18.71 4.73
CA PRO A 149 2.89 -18.59 5.20
C PRO A 149 3.18 -17.29 5.99
N PHE A 150 2.32 -16.27 5.90
CA PHE A 150 2.53 -14.94 6.47
C PHE A 150 1.66 -14.65 7.69
N THR A 151 0.90 -15.64 8.17
CA THR A 151 0.09 -15.50 9.39
C THR A 151 -0.03 -16.83 10.13
N HIS A 152 0.01 -16.79 11.43
CA HIS A 152 -0.32 -17.93 12.31
C HIS A 152 -1.77 -17.87 12.81
N LEU A 153 -2.46 -16.75 12.53
CA LEU A 153 -3.84 -16.53 12.97
C LEU A 153 -4.84 -17.38 12.16
N PRO A 154 -6.05 -17.58 12.67
CA PRO A 154 -7.15 -18.13 11.90
C PRO A 154 -7.37 -17.32 10.62
N ILE A 155 -7.51 -18.00 9.46
CA ILE A 155 -7.91 -17.36 8.21
C ILE A 155 -9.42 -17.47 8.04
N LEU A 156 -10.11 -16.33 7.97
CA LEU A 156 -11.53 -16.21 7.69
C LEU A 156 -11.77 -16.09 6.19
N VAL A 157 -12.68 -16.91 5.63
CA VAL A 157 -13.08 -16.84 4.23
C VAL A 157 -14.59 -16.72 4.09
N GLN A 158 -15.05 -15.71 3.36
CA GLN A 158 -16.46 -15.45 3.07
C GLN A 158 -16.62 -15.13 1.56
N PRO A 159 -16.50 -16.13 0.67
CA PRO A 159 -16.64 -15.92 -0.76
C PRO A 159 -18.10 -15.62 -1.16
N ASN A 160 -18.29 -15.02 -2.33
CA ASN A 160 -19.58 -14.95 -2.99
C ASN A 160 -20.01 -16.34 -3.45
N LYS A 161 -21.31 -16.57 -3.61
CA LYS A 161 -21.85 -17.83 -4.14
C LYS A 161 -21.60 -17.99 -5.66
N GLY A 162 -20.42 -17.57 -6.12
CA GLY A 162 -20.01 -17.49 -7.50
C GLY A 162 -20.23 -16.08 -8.09
N LEU A 163 -20.14 -16.00 -9.42
CA LEU A 163 -20.34 -14.73 -10.13
C LEU A 163 -21.82 -14.44 -10.32
N PRO A 164 -22.24 -13.16 -10.21
CA PRO A 164 -23.62 -12.77 -10.49
C PRO A 164 -23.94 -12.93 -11.97
N ILE A 165 -25.12 -13.50 -12.27
CA ILE A 165 -25.66 -13.67 -13.62
C ILE A 165 -27.02 -13.00 -13.64
N MET A 166 -27.23 -12.07 -14.57
CA MET A 166 -28.52 -11.44 -14.80
C MET A 166 -29.39 -12.31 -15.73
N ALA A 167 -30.56 -12.71 -15.27
CA ALA A 167 -31.52 -13.41 -16.10
C ALA A 167 -32.95 -13.00 -15.70
N GLY A 168 -33.74 -12.51 -16.66
CA GLY A 168 -35.14 -12.09 -16.43
C GLY A 168 -35.29 -10.97 -15.39
N GLY A 169 -34.33 -10.02 -15.30
CA GLY A 169 -34.38 -8.91 -14.34
C GLY A 169 -34.05 -9.33 -12.88
N LYS A 170 -33.49 -10.53 -12.68
CA LYS A 170 -33.06 -11.02 -11.36
C LYS A 170 -31.61 -11.45 -11.39
N VAL A 171 -30.91 -11.19 -10.28
CA VAL A 171 -29.55 -11.65 -10.09
C VAL A 171 -29.56 -13.10 -9.59
N PHE A 172 -28.85 -13.97 -10.28
CA PHE A 172 -28.56 -15.35 -9.88
C PHE A 172 -27.06 -15.51 -9.68
N TYR A 173 -26.70 -16.51 -8.86
CA TYR A 173 -25.31 -16.88 -8.65
C TYR A 173 -25.10 -18.29 -9.21
N ASN A 174 -23.96 -18.52 -9.87
CA ASN A 174 -23.71 -19.73 -10.66
C ASN A 174 -23.32 -20.97 -9.84
N PHE A 175 -23.20 -20.87 -8.51
CA PHE A 175 -22.91 -22.02 -7.66
C PHE A 175 -24.18 -22.59 -6.99
N THR A 176 -24.30 -23.92 -6.94
CA THR A 176 -25.27 -24.59 -6.06
C THR A 176 -24.75 -24.60 -4.63
N ASP A 177 -25.62 -24.92 -3.64
CA ASP A 177 -25.21 -25.03 -2.24
C ASP A 177 -24.20 -26.16 -2.04
N GLU A 178 -24.32 -27.27 -2.79
CA GLU A 178 -23.41 -28.41 -2.76
C GLU A 178 -22.03 -28.05 -3.34
N GLN A 179 -21.99 -27.34 -4.46
CA GLN A 179 -20.73 -26.88 -5.05
C GLN A 179 -20.01 -25.92 -4.11
N PHE A 180 -20.75 -24.99 -3.51
CA PHE A 180 -20.22 -24.05 -2.52
C PHE A 180 -19.62 -24.80 -1.31
N ALA A 181 -20.32 -25.82 -0.78
CA ALA A 181 -19.85 -26.64 0.32
C ALA A 181 -18.59 -27.46 -0.07
N GLN A 182 -18.52 -28.02 -1.27
CA GLN A 182 -17.34 -28.74 -1.75
C GLN A 182 -16.12 -27.81 -1.82
N TRP A 183 -16.26 -26.60 -2.35
CA TRP A 183 -15.19 -25.61 -2.36
C TRP A 183 -14.80 -25.15 -0.97
N THR A 184 -15.75 -25.00 -0.06
CA THR A 184 -15.47 -24.69 1.36
C THR A 184 -14.54 -25.76 1.96
N GLY A 185 -14.76 -27.04 1.65
CA GLY A 185 -13.86 -28.13 2.04
C GLY A 185 -12.42 -27.92 1.55
N LYS A 186 -12.25 -27.57 0.28
CA LYS A 186 -10.93 -27.25 -0.29
C LYS A 186 -10.28 -26.02 0.34
N LEU A 187 -11.07 -25.00 0.65
CA LEU A 187 -10.55 -23.80 1.35
C LEU A 187 -10.03 -24.12 2.75
N ILE A 188 -10.71 -25.04 3.47
CA ILE A 188 -10.23 -25.54 4.77
C ILE A 188 -8.90 -26.31 4.59
N GLU A 189 -8.79 -27.16 3.56
CA GLU A 189 -7.55 -27.87 3.21
C GLU A 189 -6.41 -26.91 2.83
N ALA A 190 -6.73 -25.75 2.22
CA ALA A 190 -5.77 -24.71 1.90
C ALA A 190 -5.30 -23.91 3.14
N GLY A 191 -6.01 -24.02 4.28
CA GLY A 191 -5.64 -23.36 5.53
C GLY A 191 -6.68 -22.40 6.11
N ALA A 192 -7.90 -22.32 5.53
CA ALA A 192 -8.98 -21.54 6.13
C ALA A 192 -9.45 -22.18 7.44
N SER A 193 -9.69 -21.36 8.44
CA SER A 193 -10.08 -21.78 9.80
C SER A 193 -11.50 -21.37 10.13
N ILE A 194 -11.97 -20.25 9.62
CA ILE A 194 -13.31 -19.72 9.79
C ILE A 194 -13.92 -19.59 8.39
N VAL A 195 -15.11 -20.16 8.21
CA VAL A 195 -15.76 -20.21 6.90
C VAL A 195 -17.17 -19.62 6.97
N GLY A 196 -17.52 -18.87 5.97
CA GLY A 196 -18.82 -18.22 5.83
C GLY A 196 -19.16 -17.98 4.37
N GLY A 197 -20.00 -16.99 4.13
CA GLY A 197 -20.34 -16.57 2.79
C GLY A 197 -20.72 -15.09 2.76
N CYS A 198 -20.56 -14.47 1.60
CA CYS A 198 -20.89 -13.08 1.34
C CYS A 198 -22.06 -13.02 0.32
N CYS A 199 -21.96 -12.25 -0.75
CA CYS A 199 -23.03 -12.05 -1.71
C CYS A 199 -23.58 -13.35 -2.31
N GLY A 200 -24.90 -13.45 -2.43
CA GLY A 200 -25.59 -14.62 -2.98
C GLY A 200 -25.73 -15.82 -2.07
N THR A 201 -25.11 -15.82 -0.90
CA THR A 201 -25.29 -16.91 0.09
C THR A 201 -26.64 -16.78 0.81
N SER A 202 -27.20 -17.92 1.18
CA SER A 202 -28.52 -18.04 1.81
C SER A 202 -28.47 -18.96 3.02
N PRO A 203 -29.52 -19.01 3.83
CA PRO A 203 -29.58 -19.97 4.94
C PRO A 203 -29.33 -21.43 4.54
N SER A 204 -29.73 -21.83 3.30
CA SER A 204 -29.44 -23.18 2.78
C SER A 204 -27.94 -23.38 2.50
N THR A 205 -27.28 -22.35 1.94
CA THR A 205 -25.83 -22.36 1.70
C THR A 205 -25.06 -22.52 3.03
N ILE A 206 -25.43 -21.73 4.05
CA ILE A 206 -24.78 -21.81 5.38
C ILE A 206 -25.04 -23.18 6.03
N ARG A 207 -26.24 -23.73 5.87
CA ARG A 207 -26.54 -25.10 6.35
C ARG A 207 -25.67 -26.13 5.65
N ALA A 208 -25.42 -26.03 4.37
CA ALA A 208 -24.57 -26.96 3.64
C ALA A 208 -23.12 -26.94 4.16
N ILE A 209 -22.55 -25.75 4.42
CA ILE A 209 -21.18 -25.66 4.97
C ILE A 209 -21.09 -26.00 6.46
N SER A 210 -22.22 -26.02 7.20
CA SER A 210 -22.22 -26.34 8.63
C SER A 210 -21.73 -27.77 8.94
N ALA A 211 -21.69 -28.65 7.93
CA ALA A 211 -21.08 -29.99 8.01
C ALA A 211 -19.57 -29.97 8.36
N TYR A 212 -18.91 -28.84 8.17
CA TYR A 212 -17.49 -28.66 8.53
C TYR A 212 -17.28 -28.14 9.95
N LYS A 213 -18.36 -27.79 10.67
CA LYS A 213 -18.27 -27.27 12.03
C LYS A 213 -17.62 -28.26 12.98
N GLY A 214 -16.70 -27.79 13.81
CA GLY A 214 -16.05 -28.56 14.89
C GLY A 214 -14.90 -29.47 14.39
N ARG A 215 -14.42 -29.29 13.16
CA ARG A 215 -13.17 -29.93 12.73
C ARG A 215 -11.99 -29.39 13.52
N GLU A 216 -11.12 -30.27 13.96
CA GLU A 216 -9.83 -29.88 14.52
C GLU A 216 -8.98 -29.24 13.42
N LEU A 217 -8.38 -28.09 13.72
CA LEU A 217 -7.49 -27.36 12.84
C LEU A 217 -6.04 -27.61 13.28
N PRO A 218 -5.08 -27.69 12.36
CA PRO A 218 -3.68 -27.75 12.73
C PRO A 218 -3.26 -26.44 13.41
N GLU A 219 -2.30 -26.55 14.32
CA GLU A 219 -1.61 -25.38 14.83
C GLU A 219 -0.72 -24.78 13.72
N TYR A 220 -0.91 -23.50 13.43
CA TYR A 220 -0.17 -22.83 12.37
C TYR A 220 1.08 -22.15 12.91
N ALA A 221 2.21 -22.44 12.27
CA ALA A 221 3.49 -21.84 12.65
C ALA A 221 3.55 -20.34 12.39
N GLN A 222 4.34 -19.64 13.19
CA GLN A 222 4.73 -18.27 12.92
C GLN A 222 5.45 -18.17 11.57
N PRO A 223 5.34 -17.05 10.82
CA PRO A 223 6.07 -16.85 9.58
C PRO A 223 7.57 -17.14 9.73
N ASP A 224 8.16 -17.81 8.74
CA ASP A 224 9.58 -18.11 8.72
C ASP A 224 10.40 -16.88 8.29
N GLY A 225 11.15 -16.32 9.23
CA GLY A 225 11.98 -15.12 9.02
C GLY A 225 11.36 -13.83 9.54
N THR A 226 12.03 -12.74 9.23
CA THR A 226 11.66 -11.36 9.56
C THR A 226 11.27 -10.65 8.28
N TYR A 227 10.12 -10.01 8.27
CA TYR A 227 9.59 -9.32 7.10
C TYR A 227 9.23 -7.87 7.43
N ILE A 228 9.43 -7.00 6.46
CA ILE A 228 8.87 -5.65 6.40
C ILE A 228 8.14 -5.51 5.06
N CYS A 229 7.21 -4.58 4.96
CA CYS A 229 6.53 -4.32 3.70
C CYS A 229 6.08 -2.88 3.57
N SER A 230 6.02 -2.41 2.34
CA SER A 230 5.20 -1.28 1.90
C SER A 230 3.79 -1.76 1.50
N PRO A 231 2.91 -0.90 0.99
CA PRO A 231 1.59 -1.34 0.51
C PRO A 231 1.67 -2.39 -0.61
N THR A 232 2.73 -2.37 -1.42
CA THR A 232 2.84 -3.14 -2.66
C THR A 232 4.06 -4.06 -2.72
N ARG A 233 5.05 -3.84 -1.84
CA ARG A 233 6.31 -4.58 -1.84
C ARG A 233 6.57 -5.28 -0.51
N LEU A 234 6.72 -6.59 -0.57
CA LEU A 234 7.11 -7.45 0.56
C LEU A 234 8.63 -7.66 0.52
N LEU A 235 9.29 -7.51 1.66
CA LEU A 235 10.73 -7.75 1.79
C LEU A 235 11.02 -8.67 2.97
N LYS A 236 11.68 -9.78 2.70
CA LYS A 236 12.31 -10.62 3.73
C LYS A 236 13.65 -10.00 4.08
N LEU A 237 13.89 -9.75 5.37
CA LEU A 237 15.19 -9.30 5.84
C LEU A 237 16.15 -10.49 5.85
N GLU A 238 17.20 -10.39 5.06
CA GLU A 238 18.17 -11.46 4.90
C GLU A 238 19.55 -10.91 4.52
N LYS A 239 20.54 -11.79 4.42
CA LYS A 239 21.92 -11.41 4.13
C LYS A 239 22.06 -10.84 2.72
N GLY A 240 22.79 -9.73 2.63
CA GLY A 240 23.18 -9.11 1.36
C GLY A 240 22.17 -8.15 0.77
N ILE A 241 21.14 -7.74 1.53
CA ILE A 241 20.25 -6.64 1.14
C ILE A 241 20.78 -5.29 1.63
N ILE A 242 20.53 -4.23 0.88
CA ILE A 242 21.05 -2.89 1.14
C ILE A 242 19.96 -2.01 1.74
N CYS A 243 20.25 -1.35 2.87
CA CYS A 243 19.46 -0.26 3.41
C CYS A 243 20.03 1.08 2.94
N GLY A 244 19.23 1.93 2.32
CA GLY A 244 19.65 3.23 1.81
C GLY A 244 19.74 4.29 2.92
N GLU A 245 20.89 4.98 3.07
CA GLU A 245 21.19 5.93 4.16
C GLU A 245 20.89 7.40 3.82
N ARG A 246 20.39 7.70 2.62
CA ARG A 246 20.45 9.09 2.14
C ARG A 246 19.30 9.97 2.64
N LEU A 247 18.22 9.40 3.19
CA LEU A 247 17.12 10.17 3.80
C LEU A 247 17.43 10.55 5.26
N ASN A 248 18.69 10.70 5.61
CA ASN A 248 19.15 11.16 6.92
C ASN A 248 19.78 12.55 6.77
N PRO A 249 19.27 13.60 7.48
CA PRO A 249 19.72 14.97 7.35
C PRO A 249 21.10 15.24 8.00
N THR A 250 21.66 14.31 8.74
CA THR A 250 22.95 14.47 9.42
C THR A 250 24.06 14.78 8.41
N GLY A 251 24.67 15.96 8.53
CA GLY A 251 25.73 16.43 7.63
C GLY A 251 25.25 16.91 6.24
N LYS A 252 23.95 16.86 5.93
CA LYS A 252 23.39 17.20 4.62
C LYS A 252 22.57 18.50 4.69
N LYS A 253 23.22 19.65 4.55
CA LYS A 253 22.58 20.98 4.68
C LYS A 253 21.38 21.18 3.76
N LYS A 254 21.42 20.66 2.51
CA LYS A 254 20.32 20.78 1.56
C LYS A 254 19.07 20.03 2.05
N LEU A 255 19.23 18.80 2.53
CA LEU A 255 18.12 18.01 3.07
C LEU A 255 17.58 18.65 4.36
N GLN A 256 18.44 19.16 5.25
CA GLN A 256 18.01 19.90 6.45
C GLN A 256 17.13 21.10 6.08
N GLN A 257 17.57 21.90 5.10
CA GLN A 257 16.83 23.08 4.65
C GLN A 257 15.49 22.68 4.00
N ALA A 258 15.48 21.68 3.16
CA ALA A 258 14.26 21.17 2.52
C ALA A 258 13.23 20.71 3.56
N LEU A 259 13.65 19.91 4.54
CA LEU A 259 12.77 19.45 5.62
C LEU A 259 12.23 20.60 6.48
N LEU A 260 13.08 21.60 6.82
CA LEU A 260 12.64 22.78 7.60
C LEU A 260 11.67 23.68 6.83
N SER A 261 11.77 23.77 5.52
CA SER A 261 10.84 24.51 4.66
C SER A 261 9.62 23.70 4.24
N HIS A 262 9.49 22.45 4.68
CA HIS A 262 8.49 21.49 4.23
C HIS A 262 8.50 21.25 2.70
N ASP A 263 9.66 21.39 2.08
CA ASP A 263 9.92 21.00 0.70
C ASP A 263 10.30 19.51 0.67
N PHE A 264 9.30 18.68 0.46
CA PHE A 264 9.50 17.22 0.43
C PHE A 264 9.98 16.67 -0.92
N ASP A 265 10.02 17.47 -1.98
CA ASP A 265 10.49 17.04 -3.31
C ASP A 265 11.91 16.52 -3.27
N TYR A 266 12.78 17.21 -2.51
CA TYR A 266 14.16 16.76 -2.35
C TYR A 266 14.21 15.37 -1.69
N LEU A 267 13.36 15.14 -0.67
CA LEU A 267 13.26 13.85 0.02
C LEU A 267 12.74 12.75 -0.92
N GLN A 268 11.71 13.05 -1.70
CA GLN A 268 11.12 12.12 -2.67
C GLN A 268 12.11 11.73 -3.77
N ARG A 269 12.81 12.71 -4.34
CA ARG A 269 13.88 12.45 -5.33
C ARG A 269 15.01 11.59 -4.76
N GLU A 270 15.45 11.86 -3.53
CA GLU A 270 16.46 11.04 -2.88
C GLU A 270 15.96 9.61 -2.62
N ALA A 271 14.68 9.41 -2.32
CA ALA A 271 14.09 8.09 -2.17
C ALA A 271 14.14 7.30 -3.49
N LEU A 272 13.65 7.89 -4.57
CA LEU A 272 13.69 7.28 -5.91
C LEU A 272 15.11 7.01 -6.40
N ASN A 273 16.04 7.96 -6.18
CA ASN A 273 17.44 7.76 -6.54
C ASN A 273 18.05 6.54 -5.84
N GLN A 274 17.69 6.31 -4.57
CA GLN A 274 18.20 5.16 -3.81
C GLN A 274 17.54 3.85 -4.26
N GLU A 275 16.27 3.88 -4.67
CA GLU A 275 15.61 2.73 -5.29
C GLU A 275 16.30 2.34 -6.59
N GLU A 276 16.53 3.29 -7.50
CA GLU A 276 17.30 3.07 -8.73
C GLU A 276 18.73 2.60 -8.47
N GLY A 277 19.35 3.08 -7.37
CA GLY A 277 20.69 2.66 -6.94
C GLY A 277 20.75 1.25 -6.34
N GLY A 278 19.60 0.56 -6.21
CA GLY A 278 19.54 -0.82 -5.73
C GLY A 278 19.37 -0.98 -4.22
N ALA A 279 18.86 0.04 -3.51
CA ALA A 279 18.41 -0.13 -2.14
C ALA A 279 17.21 -1.10 -2.09
N ALA A 280 17.15 -1.96 -1.09
CA ALA A 280 16.01 -2.83 -0.86
C ALA A 280 14.94 -2.18 0.06
N PHE A 281 15.37 -1.28 0.92
CA PHE A 281 14.54 -0.44 1.79
C PHE A 281 15.32 0.81 2.21
N LEU A 282 14.65 1.80 2.80
CA LEU A 282 15.24 3.11 3.08
C LEU A 282 15.20 3.45 4.56
N ASP A 283 16.30 4.00 5.09
CA ASP A 283 16.40 4.56 6.42
C ASP A 283 15.96 6.03 6.40
N LEU A 284 14.80 6.33 7.00
CA LEU A 284 14.17 7.65 7.02
C LEU A 284 14.34 8.31 8.38
N ASN A 285 15.18 9.34 8.44
CA ASN A 285 15.41 10.20 9.60
C ASN A 285 15.08 11.65 9.28
N VAL A 286 14.44 12.33 10.20
CA VAL A 286 14.08 13.78 10.08
C VAL A 286 14.55 14.58 11.28
N GLY A 287 15.42 14.01 12.12
CA GLY A 287 15.94 14.62 13.34
C GLY A 287 16.78 15.86 13.04
N ILE A 288 16.18 17.04 13.20
CA ILE A 288 16.82 18.33 13.05
C ILE A 288 16.66 19.11 14.38
N PRO A 289 17.71 19.74 14.89
CA PRO A 289 17.60 20.54 16.11
C PRO A 289 16.48 21.60 16.01
N ASN A 290 15.71 21.73 17.07
CA ASN A 290 14.62 22.73 17.20
C ASN A 290 13.45 22.57 16.22
N CYS A 291 13.20 21.38 15.65
CA CYS A 291 11.99 21.10 14.89
C CYS A 291 10.96 20.27 15.69
N ASN A 292 9.70 20.28 15.24
CA ASN A 292 8.68 19.33 15.70
C ASN A 292 8.87 17.99 14.94
N GLU A 293 9.73 17.13 15.48
CA GLU A 293 10.10 15.87 14.83
C GLU A 293 8.89 14.96 14.60
N LYS A 294 7.95 14.91 15.54
CA LYS A 294 6.71 14.11 15.43
C LYS A 294 5.86 14.51 14.22
N GLU A 295 5.69 15.80 14.00
CA GLU A 295 4.95 16.31 12.84
C GLU A 295 5.73 16.07 11.55
N LEU A 296 7.03 16.30 11.58
CA LEU A 296 7.90 16.19 10.41
C LEU A 296 8.01 14.75 9.91
N ILE A 297 8.22 13.77 10.82
CA ILE A 297 8.27 12.35 10.45
C ILE A 297 6.94 11.86 9.90
N SER A 298 5.82 12.32 10.47
CA SER A 298 4.47 11.99 10.01
C SER A 298 4.22 12.42 8.57
N LYS A 299 4.70 13.61 8.20
CA LYS A 299 4.61 14.12 6.83
C LYS A 299 5.60 13.42 5.91
N ALA A 300 6.85 13.24 6.35
CA ALA A 300 7.90 12.61 5.55
C ALA A 300 7.57 11.17 5.16
N VAL A 301 7.05 10.36 6.10
CA VAL A 301 6.60 8.99 5.84
C VAL A 301 5.56 8.96 4.72
N LYS A 302 4.52 9.80 4.80
CA LYS A 302 3.49 9.87 3.76
C LYS A 302 4.08 10.30 2.41
N LYS A 303 4.90 11.35 2.42
CA LYS A 303 5.49 11.91 1.19
C LYS A 303 6.44 10.94 0.48
N VAL A 304 7.22 10.17 1.23
CA VAL A 304 8.03 9.11 0.61
C VAL A 304 7.17 8.01 0.02
N GLN A 305 6.13 7.53 0.74
CA GLN A 305 5.23 6.49 0.26
C GLN A 305 4.32 6.93 -0.91
N GLU A 306 4.21 8.22 -1.21
CA GLU A 306 3.53 8.71 -2.40
C GLU A 306 4.23 8.31 -3.71
N VAL A 307 5.57 8.20 -3.71
CA VAL A 307 6.37 8.02 -4.92
C VAL A 307 7.26 6.78 -4.91
N CYS A 308 7.59 6.23 -3.75
CA CYS A 308 8.55 5.14 -3.58
C CYS A 308 7.90 3.93 -2.91
N ASP A 309 8.02 2.76 -3.54
CA ASP A 309 7.45 1.50 -3.07
C ASP A 309 8.35 0.75 -2.08
N LEU A 310 9.57 1.21 -1.87
CA LEU A 310 10.48 0.54 -0.93
C LEU A 310 9.94 0.62 0.50
N PRO A 311 10.03 -0.48 1.27
CA PRO A 311 9.76 -0.42 2.71
C PRO A 311 10.65 0.59 3.42
N LEU A 312 10.16 1.15 4.54
CA LEU A 312 10.90 2.13 5.33
C LEU A 312 11.37 1.55 6.67
N GLN A 313 12.57 1.95 7.05
CA GLN A 313 13.09 1.96 8.40
C GLN A 313 12.89 3.37 8.96
N ILE A 314 12.09 3.51 10.00
CA ILE A 314 11.80 4.82 10.60
C ILE A 314 12.79 5.07 11.72
N ASP A 315 13.62 6.09 11.55
CA ASP A 315 14.76 6.40 12.42
C ASP A 315 14.51 7.66 13.26
N SER A 316 14.42 7.49 14.55
CA SER A 316 14.35 8.58 15.54
C SER A 316 14.81 8.12 16.93
N ALA A 317 15.41 9.04 17.68
CA ALA A 317 15.66 8.87 19.11
C ALA A 317 14.42 9.18 19.98
N ASN A 318 13.37 9.74 19.40
CA ASN A 318 12.14 10.13 20.08
C ASN A 318 11.06 9.07 19.89
N ALA A 319 10.66 8.38 20.95
CA ALA A 319 9.66 7.32 20.91
C ALA A 319 8.28 7.80 20.39
N GLU A 320 7.87 9.03 20.71
CA GLU A 320 6.61 9.58 20.21
C GLU A 320 6.66 9.89 18.71
N ALA A 321 7.81 10.33 18.21
CA ALA A 321 8.02 10.54 16.77
C ALA A 321 8.03 9.20 16.03
N LEU A 322 8.71 8.18 16.57
CA LEU A 322 8.70 6.82 16.04
C LEU A 322 7.26 6.27 15.93
N GLU A 323 6.50 6.32 17.04
CA GLU A 323 5.11 5.81 17.02
C GLU A 323 4.24 6.58 16.03
N ALA A 324 4.39 7.90 15.92
CA ALA A 324 3.63 8.71 14.95
C ALA A 324 3.95 8.33 13.50
N GLY A 325 5.22 8.10 13.17
CA GLY A 325 5.63 7.61 11.85
C GLY A 325 5.09 6.22 11.54
N ILE A 326 5.21 5.27 12.47
CA ILE A 326 4.73 3.89 12.35
C ILE A 326 3.21 3.84 12.18
N ARG A 327 2.49 4.65 12.95
CA ARG A 327 1.02 4.74 12.88
C ARG A 327 0.55 5.11 11.49
N LEU A 328 1.18 6.08 10.86
CA LEU A 328 0.80 6.60 9.53
C LEU A 328 1.46 5.85 8.37
N TYR A 329 2.38 4.93 8.64
CA TYR A 329 3.00 4.12 7.61
C TYR A 329 2.01 3.05 7.10
N ASN A 330 1.81 2.95 5.80
CA ASN A 330 1.00 1.91 5.18
C ASN A 330 1.86 0.66 4.94
N GLY A 331 1.63 -0.40 5.72
CA GLY A 331 2.43 -1.63 5.75
C GLY A 331 3.07 -1.90 7.11
N VAL A 332 4.18 -2.65 7.11
CA VAL A 332 4.98 -2.99 8.30
C VAL A 332 6.38 -2.41 8.13
N PRO A 333 6.71 -1.27 8.78
CA PRO A 333 8.04 -0.67 8.72
C PRO A 333 9.01 -1.36 9.69
N MET A 334 10.28 -0.96 9.71
CA MET A 334 11.23 -1.28 10.77
C MET A 334 11.48 -0.06 11.66
N ILE A 335 11.65 -0.27 12.95
CA ILE A 335 12.05 0.77 13.90
C ILE A 335 13.58 0.91 13.92
N ASN A 336 14.09 2.13 13.88
CA ASN A 336 15.47 2.47 14.19
C ASN A 336 15.47 3.59 15.26
N SER A 337 15.70 3.32 16.54
CA SER A 337 16.14 2.07 17.12
C SER A 337 15.72 1.90 18.59
N ILE A 338 15.85 0.69 19.10
CA ILE A 338 15.88 0.42 20.55
C ILE A 338 17.33 0.24 21.02
N ASN A 339 17.58 0.40 22.31
CA ASN A 339 18.90 0.13 22.92
C ASN A 339 18.75 -0.55 24.27
N GLY A 340 19.87 -0.92 24.91
CA GLY A 340 19.86 -1.67 26.18
C GLY A 340 19.57 -0.83 27.45
N SER A 341 19.08 0.41 27.31
CA SER A 341 18.60 1.14 28.50
C SER A 341 17.15 0.81 28.79
N ASP A 342 16.78 0.75 30.07
CA ASP A 342 15.42 0.45 30.48
C ASP A 342 14.42 1.46 29.94
N GLU A 343 14.77 2.74 29.86
CA GLU A 343 13.90 3.78 29.30
C GLU A 343 13.57 3.51 27.82
N SER A 344 14.55 3.11 27.02
CA SER A 344 14.31 2.79 25.60
C SER A 344 13.42 1.57 25.46
N LEU A 345 13.71 0.52 26.25
CA LEU A 345 12.97 -0.74 26.20
C LEU A 345 11.53 -0.55 26.70
N ASP A 346 11.33 0.17 27.82
CA ASP A 346 10.00 0.42 28.41
C ASP A 346 9.12 1.29 27.47
N ALA A 347 9.73 2.23 26.73
CA ALA A 347 9.02 3.08 25.79
C ALA A 347 8.67 2.36 24.49
N LEU A 348 9.58 1.56 23.94
CA LEU A 348 9.48 1.07 22.56
C LEU A 348 9.05 -0.39 22.41
N LEU A 349 9.25 -1.27 23.42
CA LEU A 349 8.71 -2.63 23.35
C LEU A 349 7.17 -2.66 23.27
N PRO A 350 6.41 -1.80 23.99
CA PRO A 350 4.96 -1.70 23.77
C PRO A 350 4.58 -1.27 22.36
N VAL A 351 5.33 -0.35 21.75
CA VAL A 351 5.12 0.10 20.36
C VAL A 351 5.39 -1.04 19.39
N MET A 352 6.53 -1.74 19.55
CA MET A 352 6.84 -2.92 18.74
C MET A 352 5.73 -3.97 18.82
N LYS A 353 5.21 -4.24 20.02
CA LYS A 353 4.13 -5.20 20.23
C LYS A 353 2.82 -4.73 19.59
N LYS A 354 2.47 -3.47 19.74
CA LYS A 354 1.24 -2.87 19.20
C LYS A 354 1.16 -2.96 17.68
N TYR A 355 2.27 -2.69 16.99
CA TYR A 355 2.33 -2.65 15.53
C TYR A 355 3.01 -3.88 14.90
N GLY A 356 3.49 -4.82 15.70
CA GLY A 356 4.16 -6.04 15.24
C GLY A 356 5.44 -5.79 14.42
N THR A 357 6.06 -4.63 14.56
CA THR A 357 7.18 -4.18 13.73
C THR A 357 8.53 -4.66 14.28
N PRO A 358 9.48 -5.10 13.42
CA PRO A 358 10.85 -5.38 13.86
C PRO A 358 11.60 -4.10 14.20
N ALA A 359 12.70 -4.22 14.98
CA ALA A 359 13.52 -3.09 15.38
C ALA A 359 15.00 -3.35 15.28
N VAL A 360 15.73 -2.32 14.85
CA VAL A 360 17.17 -2.23 15.05
C VAL A 360 17.46 -2.13 16.55
N SER A 361 18.37 -2.97 17.02
CA SER A 361 18.71 -3.14 18.44
C SER A 361 20.19 -2.76 18.65
N LEU A 362 20.44 -1.58 19.22
CA LEU A 362 21.77 -1.04 19.41
C LEU A 362 22.42 -1.62 20.67
N VAL A 363 23.63 -2.15 20.54
CA VAL A 363 24.38 -2.78 21.66
C VAL A 363 25.07 -1.74 22.55
N PHE A 364 24.32 -0.71 22.98
CA PHE A 364 24.74 0.25 24.00
C PHE A 364 23.64 0.50 25.04
N ASN A 365 23.99 1.12 26.15
CA ASN A 365 23.08 1.49 27.22
C ASN A 365 23.46 2.86 27.84
N LYS A 366 22.85 3.25 28.97
CA LYS A 366 23.14 4.50 29.69
C LYS A 366 24.61 4.73 30.01
N LYS A 367 25.41 3.68 30.13
CA LYS A 367 26.86 3.80 30.41
C LYS A 367 27.67 4.11 29.14
N GLY A 368 27.00 4.15 27.98
CA GLY A 368 27.63 4.38 26.69
C GLY A 368 27.82 3.10 25.88
N ILE A 369 28.67 3.19 24.86
CA ILE A 369 29.04 2.08 23.98
C ILE A 369 30.22 1.32 24.61
N PRO A 370 30.07 0.00 24.87
CA PRO A 370 31.19 -0.79 25.39
C PRO A 370 32.35 -0.89 24.39
N ASP A 371 33.58 -0.75 24.89
CA ASP A 371 34.80 -0.90 24.10
C ASP A 371 35.26 -2.37 23.97
N THR A 372 34.41 -3.33 24.40
CA THR A 372 34.69 -4.76 24.31
C THR A 372 33.53 -5.51 23.68
N VAL A 373 33.88 -6.64 23.05
CA VAL A 373 32.86 -7.56 22.46
C VAL A 373 31.96 -8.11 23.56
N GLU A 374 32.52 -8.54 24.68
CA GLU A 374 31.77 -9.10 25.82
C GLU A 374 30.72 -8.12 26.33
N GLY A 375 31.09 -6.85 26.53
CA GLY A 375 30.18 -5.81 27.00
C GLY A 375 29.03 -5.56 26.01
N ARG A 376 29.31 -5.56 24.70
CA ARG A 376 28.28 -5.46 23.66
C ARG A 376 27.36 -6.67 23.69
N MET A 377 27.88 -7.88 23.87
CA MET A 377 27.11 -9.11 23.93
C MET A 377 26.26 -9.24 25.20
N GLU A 378 26.72 -8.68 26.34
CA GLU A 378 25.88 -8.59 27.55
C GLU A 378 24.63 -7.75 27.30
N ILE A 379 24.79 -6.60 26.64
CA ILE A 379 23.66 -5.73 26.28
C ILE A 379 22.73 -6.43 25.28
N ALA A 380 23.28 -7.12 24.27
CA ALA A 380 22.47 -7.87 23.32
C ALA A 380 21.58 -8.93 24.01
N ARG A 381 22.15 -9.69 24.95
CA ARG A 381 21.38 -10.69 25.71
C ARG A 381 20.31 -10.03 26.58
N HIS A 382 20.60 -8.90 27.21
CA HIS A 382 19.62 -8.14 27.99
C HIS A 382 18.44 -7.68 27.12
N ILE A 383 18.70 -7.11 25.93
CA ILE A 383 17.64 -6.71 24.98
C ILE A 383 16.77 -7.92 24.59
N ILE A 384 17.40 -9.06 24.28
CA ILE A 384 16.68 -10.29 23.91
C ILE A 384 15.76 -10.74 25.07
N GLU A 385 16.27 -10.83 26.30
CA GLU A 385 15.52 -11.25 27.46
C GLU A 385 14.30 -10.33 27.72
N ARG A 386 14.50 -9.01 27.63
CA ARG A 386 13.43 -8.04 27.82
C ARG A 386 12.36 -8.13 26.73
N ALA A 387 12.77 -8.28 25.46
CA ALA A 387 11.86 -8.43 24.33
C ALA A 387 11.05 -9.73 24.42
N GLU A 388 11.70 -10.87 24.70
CA GLU A 388 11.03 -12.17 24.86
C GLU A 388 10.03 -12.14 26.05
N THR A 389 10.38 -11.50 27.16
CA THR A 389 9.49 -11.28 28.29
C THR A 389 8.27 -10.43 27.94
N ALA A 390 8.43 -9.47 27.05
CA ALA A 390 7.33 -8.66 26.53
C ALA A 390 6.46 -9.40 25.49
N GLY A 391 6.87 -10.60 25.07
CA GLY A 391 6.19 -11.42 24.04
C GLY A 391 6.59 -11.07 22.61
N ILE A 392 7.75 -10.41 22.42
CA ILE A 392 8.31 -10.10 21.12
C ILE A 392 9.30 -11.20 20.75
N ALA A 393 9.11 -11.80 19.57
CA ALA A 393 9.97 -12.90 19.12
C ALA A 393 11.38 -12.38 18.79
N ARG A 394 12.42 -13.15 19.16
CA ARG A 394 13.84 -12.82 18.89
C ARG A 394 14.11 -12.43 17.43
N LYS A 395 13.45 -13.07 16.47
CA LYS A 395 13.59 -12.77 15.06
C LYS A 395 13.18 -11.33 14.68
N GLN A 396 12.41 -10.63 15.52
CA GLN A 396 12.02 -9.23 15.28
C GLN A 396 13.13 -8.25 15.72
N LEU A 397 14.22 -8.73 16.29
CA LEU A 397 15.38 -7.93 16.71
C LEU A 397 16.48 -8.03 15.64
N VAL A 398 16.88 -6.90 15.08
CA VAL A 398 17.97 -6.78 14.11
C VAL A 398 19.10 -6.01 14.79
N PHE A 399 20.23 -6.66 15.10
CA PHE A 399 21.26 -6.08 15.96
C PHE A 399 22.27 -5.25 15.17
N ASP A 400 22.46 -3.99 15.60
CA ASP A 400 23.58 -3.16 15.16
C ASP A 400 24.78 -3.39 16.07
N ALA A 401 25.86 -3.91 15.47
CA ALA A 401 27.14 -4.14 16.16
C ALA A 401 27.89 -2.86 16.53
N LEU A 402 27.39 -1.70 16.13
CA LEU A 402 27.96 -0.35 16.35
C LEU A 402 29.33 -0.14 15.73
N VAL A 403 29.35 0.47 14.55
CA VAL A 403 30.55 0.87 13.86
C VAL A 403 31.05 2.20 14.42
N MET A 404 32.19 2.17 15.06
CA MET A 404 32.92 3.37 15.51
C MET A 404 34.07 3.68 14.56
N THR A 405 34.41 4.97 14.43
CA THR A 405 35.48 5.39 13.52
C THR A 405 36.84 4.88 13.98
N ILE A 406 37.62 4.35 13.05
CA ILE A 406 39.01 3.93 13.31
C ILE A 406 39.98 5.12 13.49
N SER A 407 39.56 6.34 13.15
CA SER A 407 40.37 7.55 13.40
C SER A 407 40.50 7.86 14.89
N SER A 408 39.54 7.43 15.73
CA SER A 408 39.61 7.61 17.19
C SER A 408 40.32 6.45 17.91
N ASN A 409 40.16 5.22 17.41
CA ASN A 409 40.82 4.03 17.93
C ASN A 409 40.86 2.95 16.83
N SER A 410 42.07 2.47 16.47
CA SER A 410 42.30 1.47 15.43
C SER A 410 41.63 0.12 15.70
N GLU A 411 41.36 -0.23 16.96
CA GLU A 411 40.73 -1.50 17.34
C GLU A 411 39.21 -1.52 17.10
N HIS A 412 38.56 -0.37 16.88
CA HIS A 412 37.12 -0.30 16.67
C HIS A 412 36.63 -1.17 15.52
N GLY A 413 37.43 -1.27 14.44
CA GLY A 413 37.10 -2.15 13.32
C GLY A 413 37.04 -3.62 13.73
N ASN A 414 38.03 -4.10 14.44
CA ASN A 414 38.11 -5.49 14.92
C ASN A 414 37.01 -5.80 15.94
N ILE A 415 36.74 -4.90 16.89
CA ILE A 415 35.68 -5.06 17.88
C ILE A 415 34.32 -5.21 17.18
N THR A 416 34.03 -4.39 16.16
CA THR A 416 32.78 -4.51 15.40
C THR A 416 32.70 -5.84 14.65
N LEU A 417 33.77 -6.25 13.96
CA LEU A 417 33.81 -7.51 13.22
C LEU A 417 33.61 -8.74 14.11
N GLU A 418 34.26 -8.75 15.29
CA GLU A 418 34.07 -9.83 16.26
C GLU A 418 32.65 -9.81 16.88
N THR A 419 32.13 -8.62 17.18
CA THR A 419 30.72 -8.49 17.67
C THR A 419 29.74 -9.05 16.65
N LEU A 420 29.88 -8.78 15.35
CA LEU A 420 29.08 -9.37 14.30
C LEU A 420 29.09 -10.90 14.35
N SER A 421 30.29 -11.48 14.46
CA SER A 421 30.45 -12.94 14.55
C SER A 421 29.74 -13.54 15.78
N GLU A 422 29.84 -12.87 16.93
CA GLU A 422 29.19 -13.33 18.16
C GLU A 422 27.65 -13.17 18.11
N LEU A 423 27.13 -12.07 17.54
CA LEU A 423 25.70 -11.86 17.32
C LEU A 423 25.08 -12.96 16.43
N LYS A 424 25.79 -13.38 15.37
CA LYS A 424 25.30 -14.47 14.51
C LYS A 424 25.14 -15.80 15.26
N LYS A 425 25.92 -16.06 16.30
CA LYS A 425 25.75 -17.26 17.15
C LYS A 425 24.45 -17.24 17.96
N LEU A 426 23.87 -16.06 18.19
CA LEU A 426 22.55 -15.91 18.82
C LEU A 426 21.38 -16.15 17.86
N GLY A 427 21.65 -16.38 16.56
CA GLY A 427 20.62 -16.61 15.55
C GLY A 427 19.81 -15.35 15.17
N VAL A 428 20.39 -14.17 15.32
CA VAL A 428 19.77 -12.89 14.99
C VAL A 428 20.31 -12.32 13.68
N LEU A 429 19.54 -11.41 13.06
CA LEU A 429 19.99 -10.59 11.94
C LEU A 429 20.88 -9.46 12.45
N THR A 430 21.80 -9.01 11.60
CA THR A 430 22.76 -7.96 11.91
C THR A 430 22.69 -6.83 10.88
N ILE A 431 22.86 -5.62 11.36
CA ILE A 431 22.84 -4.39 10.56
C ILE A 431 23.95 -3.46 11.04
N VAL A 432 24.52 -2.63 10.17
CA VAL A 432 25.46 -1.58 10.59
C VAL A 432 25.40 -0.36 9.66
N GLY A 433 25.62 0.82 10.22
CA GLY A 433 25.91 2.05 9.48
C GLY A 433 27.34 2.04 8.95
N LEU A 434 27.53 1.65 7.69
CA LEU A 434 28.86 1.42 7.09
C LEU A 434 29.75 2.66 7.12
N SER A 435 29.20 3.83 6.80
CA SER A 435 29.94 5.07 6.60
C SER A 435 30.67 5.60 7.84
N ASN A 436 30.33 5.09 9.03
CA ASN A 436 30.94 5.52 10.31
C ASN A 436 32.39 5.10 10.45
N ILE A 437 32.78 3.94 9.88
CA ILE A 437 34.12 3.39 10.03
C ILE A 437 35.26 4.34 9.60
N SER A 438 35.01 5.11 8.54
CA SER A 438 35.98 5.99 7.90
C SER A 438 35.80 7.47 8.23
N PHE A 439 34.93 7.80 9.21
CA PHE A 439 34.69 9.20 9.55
C PHE A 439 35.97 9.94 9.95
N GLY A 440 36.18 11.12 9.34
CA GLY A 440 37.35 11.95 9.58
C GLY A 440 38.64 11.51 8.81
N LEU A 441 38.57 10.46 8.01
CA LEU A 441 39.71 9.97 7.23
C LEU A 441 39.62 10.34 5.73
N PRO A 442 40.75 10.48 5.04
CA PRO A 442 40.75 10.67 3.59
C PRO A 442 40.43 9.36 2.85
N GLN A 443 40.05 9.44 1.56
CA GLN A 443 39.81 8.29 0.69
C GLN A 443 38.79 7.28 1.27
N ARG A 444 37.71 7.77 1.85
CA ARG A 444 36.72 7.00 2.60
C ARG A 444 36.15 5.82 1.82
N ALA A 445 35.98 5.95 0.50
CA ALA A 445 35.44 4.90 -0.36
C ALA A 445 36.21 3.58 -0.26
N TYR A 446 37.55 3.62 -0.26
CA TYR A 446 38.38 2.42 -0.12
C TYR A 446 38.21 1.75 1.26
N LEU A 447 38.18 2.55 2.33
CA LEU A 447 37.97 2.04 3.68
C LEU A 447 36.60 1.40 3.84
N ASN A 448 35.57 2.09 3.36
CA ASN A 448 34.18 1.59 3.42
C ASN A 448 34.03 0.26 2.68
N ARG A 449 34.51 0.15 1.44
CA ARG A 449 34.43 -1.10 0.65
C ARG A 449 35.22 -2.25 1.30
N THR A 450 36.42 -1.97 1.75
CA THR A 450 37.24 -3.00 2.42
C THR A 450 36.58 -3.49 3.70
N PHE A 451 36.11 -2.56 4.54
CA PHE A 451 35.38 -2.90 5.77
C PHE A 451 34.08 -3.65 5.48
N LEU A 452 33.34 -3.26 4.46
CA LEU A 452 32.12 -3.95 4.03
C LEU A 452 32.41 -5.42 3.69
N ALA A 453 33.40 -5.70 2.86
CA ALA A 453 33.78 -7.07 2.51
C ALA A 453 34.17 -7.90 3.75
N MET A 454 34.95 -7.30 4.68
CA MET A 454 35.30 -7.95 5.95
C MET A 454 34.05 -8.22 6.81
N ALA A 455 33.13 -7.25 6.93
CA ALA A 455 31.93 -7.35 7.75
C ALA A 455 30.94 -8.40 7.19
N LEU A 456 30.73 -8.46 5.87
CA LEU A 456 29.94 -9.47 5.21
C LEU A 456 30.45 -10.90 5.49
N THR A 457 31.78 -11.11 5.49
CA THR A 457 32.37 -12.40 5.86
C THR A 457 32.18 -12.75 7.33
N LYS A 458 32.07 -11.73 8.20
CA LYS A 458 31.91 -11.87 9.66
C LYS A 458 30.46 -11.95 10.10
N GLY A 459 29.52 -11.93 9.15
CA GLY A 459 28.09 -12.17 9.42
C GLY A 459 27.23 -10.91 9.40
N LEU A 460 27.69 -9.83 8.77
CA LEU A 460 26.82 -8.72 8.44
C LEU A 460 25.75 -9.18 7.45
N ASP A 461 24.49 -8.93 7.78
CA ASP A 461 23.36 -9.22 6.89
C ASP A 461 22.96 -7.97 6.09
N ILE A 462 22.84 -6.82 6.75
CA ILE A 462 22.26 -5.60 6.18
C ILE A 462 23.22 -4.42 6.37
N PRO A 463 23.91 -3.95 5.33
CA PRO A 463 24.63 -2.68 5.39
C PRO A 463 23.66 -1.50 5.20
N ILE A 464 23.71 -0.51 6.11
CA ILE A 464 23.13 0.82 5.88
C ILE A 464 24.23 1.62 5.17
N MET A 465 23.99 1.98 3.91
CA MET A 465 25.01 2.58 3.05
C MET A 465 24.40 3.46 1.95
N ASN A 466 25.26 4.20 1.26
CA ASN A 466 24.83 4.97 0.09
C ASN A 466 24.69 4.06 -1.16
N PRO A 467 23.48 3.77 -1.63
CA PRO A 467 23.30 2.90 -2.80
C PRO A 467 23.71 3.58 -4.13
N LEU A 468 23.95 4.89 -4.13
CA LEU A 468 24.49 5.60 -5.31
C LEU A 468 26.03 5.46 -5.46
N ASP A 469 26.70 4.90 -4.44
CA ASP A 469 28.11 4.49 -4.56
C ASP A 469 28.18 3.10 -5.21
N ARG A 470 28.23 3.10 -6.54
CA ARG A 470 28.19 1.90 -7.37
C ARG A 470 29.22 0.86 -6.96
N ASP A 471 30.46 1.28 -6.68
CA ASP A 471 31.55 0.38 -6.29
C ASP A 471 31.24 -0.35 -4.96
N THR A 472 30.55 0.33 -4.04
CA THR A 472 30.14 -0.27 -2.77
C THR A 472 28.97 -1.23 -2.97
N VAL A 473 28.00 -0.90 -3.84
CA VAL A 473 26.91 -1.82 -4.24
C VAL A 473 27.46 -3.05 -4.94
N GLU A 474 28.39 -2.87 -5.88
CA GLU A 474 29.05 -3.98 -6.59
C GLU A 474 29.78 -4.93 -5.63
N THR A 475 30.34 -4.40 -4.53
CA THR A 475 30.96 -5.22 -3.49
C THR A 475 29.96 -6.18 -2.83
N VAL A 476 28.71 -5.71 -2.57
CA VAL A 476 27.65 -6.58 -2.03
C VAL A 476 27.22 -7.62 -3.06
N LYS A 477 27.02 -7.20 -4.32
CA LYS A 477 26.62 -8.12 -5.41
C LYS A 477 27.70 -9.19 -5.67
N ALA A 478 28.97 -8.79 -5.71
CA ALA A 478 30.08 -9.71 -5.84
C ALA A 478 30.18 -10.69 -4.66
N PHE A 479 29.97 -10.20 -3.43
CA PHE A 479 29.92 -11.06 -2.25
C PHE A 479 28.76 -12.08 -2.34
N ASN A 480 27.56 -11.67 -2.72
CA ASN A 480 26.42 -12.55 -2.87
C ASN A 480 26.68 -13.65 -3.91
N ALA A 481 27.27 -13.29 -5.04
CA ALA A 481 27.69 -14.27 -6.06
C ALA A 481 28.73 -15.26 -5.54
N LEU A 482 29.78 -14.77 -4.86
CA LEU A 482 30.87 -15.61 -4.32
C LEU A 482 30.42 -16.48 -3.15
N SER A 483 29.45 -16.05 -2.35
CA SER A 483 28.92 -16.80 -1.21
C SER A 483 27.81 -17.79 -1.60
N GLY A 484 27.36 -17.80 -2.86
CA GLY A 484 26.27 -18.63 -3.36
C GLY A 484 24.87 -18.15 -2.99
N ALA A 485 24.75 -16.94 -2.46
CA ALA A 485 23.46 -16.31 -2.20
C ALA A 485 22.77 -15.89 -3.52
N ASP A 486 23.54 -15.41 -4.49
CA ASP A 486 23.07 -15.12 -5.86
C ASP A 486 23.23 -16.37 -6.74
N SER A 487 22.14 -17.08 -6.99
CA SER A 487 22.12 -18.31 -7.78
C SER A 487 22.51 -18.03 -9.23
N LYS A 488 23.52 -18.74 -9.73
CA LYS A 488 24.10 -18.59 -11.08
C LYS A 488 24.63 -17.17 -11.38
N CYS A 489 24.86 -16.36 -10.37
CA CYS A 489 25.31 -14.98 -10.50
C CYS A 489 24.35 -14.10 -11.33
N GLU A 490 23.06 -14.37 -11.30
CA GLU A 490 22.04 -13.69 -12.14
C GLU A 490 21.95 -12.18 -11.77
N GLU A 491 21.92 -11.85 -10.47
CA GLU A 491 21.90 -10.46 -10.01
C GLU A 491 23.19 -9.71 -10.31
N TYR A 492 24.34 -10.37 -10.14
CA TYR A 492 25.64 -9.77 -10.44
C TYR A 492 25.79 -9.47 -11.95
N ILE A 493 25.36 -10.41 -12.81
CA ILE A 493 25.38 -10.24 -14.25
C ILE A 493 24.43 -9.12 -14.68
N ALA A 494 23.21 -9.10 -14.18
CA ALA A 494 22.21 -8.07 -14.49
C ALA A 494 22.71 -6.66 -14.10
N PHE A 495 23.23 -6.51 -12.88
CA PHE A 495 23.79 -5.24 -12.38
C PHE A 495 24.91 -4.68 -13.28
N ASN A 496 25.74 -5.55 -13.83
CA ASN A 496 26.83 -5.13 -14.71
C ASN A 496 26.43 -4.98 -16.19
N ALA A 497 25.32 -5.58 -16.62
CA ALA A 497 24.76 -5.40 -17.97
C ALA A 497 24.08 -4.03 -18.13
N GLU A 498 23.42 -3.52 -17.10
CA GLU A 498 22.75 -2.21 -17.08
C GLU A 498 23.70 -1.02 -17.23
N THR A 499 25.01 -1.23 -17.08
CA THR A 499 26.05 -0.17 -17.16
C THR A 499 26.21 0.45 -18.54
N GLN A 500 25.55 -0.07 -19.58
CA GLN A 500 25.64 0.44 -20.95
C GLN A 500 24.48 1.38 -21.32
N GLN A 501 23.48 1.55 -20.47
CA GLN A 501 22.44 2.58 -20.66
C GLN A 501 22.87 3.84 -19.91
N GLU A 502 23.17 4.90 -20.63
CA GLU A 502 23.46 6.24 -20.11
C GLU A 502 22.39 6.66 -19.11
N THR A 503 22.83 7.29 -18.02
CA THR A 503 21.94 7.99 -17.08
C THR A 503 21.09 8.98 -17.88
N ALA A 504 19.82 8.64 -18.13
CA ALA A 504 18.87 9.57 -18.69
C ALA A 504 18.85 10.83 -17.81
N GLU A 505 18.99 12.00 -18.42
CA GLU A 505 18.83 13.26 -17.70
C GLU A 505 17.46 13.24 -17.02
N LYS A 506 17.41 13.55 -15.72
CA LYS A 506 16.17 13.66 -14.97
C LYS A 506 15.46 14.92 -15.43
N ASP A 507 14.55 14.75 -16.35
CA ASP A 507 13.83 15.78 -17.09
C ASP A 507 12.32 15.76 -16.75
N LEU A 508 11.54 16.54 -17.48
CA LEU A 508 10.09 16.58 -17.35
C LEU A 508 9.44 15.20 -17.57
N TYR A 509 10.00 14.40 -18.49
CA TYR A 509 9.51 13.05 -18.76
C TYR A 509 9.62 12.17 -17.51
N HIS A 510 10.78 12.18 -16.85
CA HIS A 510 11.01 11.45 -15.62
C HIS A 510 10.12 11.97 -14.46
N ALA A 511 9.95 13.31 -14.35
CA ALA A 511 9.08 13.89 -13.32
C ALA A 511 7.63 13.42 -13.46
N VAL A 512 7.12 13.28 -14.68
CA VAL A 512 5.77 12.79 -14.96
C VAL A 512 5.68 11.29 -14.71
N THR A 513 6.58 10.47 -15.26
CA THR A 513 6.53 9.00 -15.10
C THR A 513 6.69 8.56 -13.66
N SER A 514 7.40 9.34 -12.83
CA SER A 514 7.62 9.07 -11.40
C SER A 514 6.61 9.80 -10.48
N GLY A 515 5.67 10.57 -11.03
CA GLY A 515 4.64 11.26 -10.25
C GLY A 515 5.14 12.41 -9.36
N LEU A 516 6.29 13.01 -9.70
CA LEU A 516 6.95 14.09 -8.94
C LEU A 516 6.29 15.46 -9.26
N LYS A 517 5.10 15.72 -8.73
CA LYS A 517 4.29 16.91 -9.02
C LYS A 517 5.04 18.22 -8.85
N ASP A 518 5.76 18.36 -7.77
CA ASP A 518 6.44 19.61 -7.41
C ASP A 518 7.71 19.84 -8.27
N ALA A 519 8.27 18.80 -8.88
CA ALA A 519 9.38 18.91 -9.83
C ALA A 519 8.91 19.31 -11.26
N VAL A 520 7.62 19.12 -11.56
CA VAL A 520 7.07 19.39 -12.89
C VAL A 520 7.27 20.83 -13.33
N GLU A 521 7.00 21.80 -12.45
CA GLU A 521 7.10 23.24 -12.82
C GLU A 521 8.53 23.62 -13.17
N SER A 522 9.55 23.16 -12.43
CA SER A 522 10.95 23.47 -12.70
C SER A 522 11.42 22.88 -14.03
N HIS A 523 11.13 21.59 -14.26
CA HIS A 523 11.52 20.92 -15.51
C HIS A 523 10.70 21.40 -16.71
N LEU A 524 9.43 21.79 -16.50
CA LEU A 524 8.62 22.39 -17.54
C LEU A 524 9.21 23.73 -18.02
N GLN A 525 9.71 24.55 -17.09
CA GLN A 525 10.38 25.81 -17.42
C GLN A 525 11.68 25.60 -18.23
N GLU A 526 12.45 24.58 -17.88
CA GLU A 526 13.64 24.17 -18.62
C GLU A 526 13.31 23.69 -20.04
N GLU A 527 12.22 22.91 -20.18
CA GLU A 527 11.75 22.44 -21.48
C GLU A 527 11.18 23.59 -22.35
N LEU A 528 10.44 24.53 -21.76
CA LEU A 528 9.92 25.72 -22.46
C LEU A 528 11.02 26.63 -22.95
N ALA A 529 12.20 26.62 -22.34
CA ALA A 529 13.37 27.34 -22.87
C ALA A 529 14.00 26.69 -24.12
N LYS A 530 13.71 25.40 -24.36
CA LYS A 530 14.30 24.61 -25.47
C LYS A 530 13.32 24.41 -26.63
N ARG A 531 12.00 24.32 -26.36
CA ARG A 531 10.99 23.98 -27.38
C ARG A 531 9.62 24.59 -27.06
N PRO A 532 8.74 24.75 -28.05
CA PRO A 532 7.39 25.30 -27.86
C PRO A 532 6.47 24.33 -27.13
N ALA A 533 5.40 24.87 -26.55
CA ALA A 533 4.47 24.14 -25.69
C ALA A 533 3.80 22.91 -26.32
N ASP A 534 3.44 23.01 -27.61
CA ASP A 534 2.86 21.90 -28.39
C ASP A 534 3.84 20.74 -28.60
N SER A 535 5.13 21.03 -28.81
CA SER A 535 6.19 20.02 -28.90
C SER A 535 6.37 19.31 -27.53
N ILE A 536 6.32 20.03 -26.41
CA ILE A 536 6.42 19.44 -25.06
C ILE A 536 5.26 18.45 -24.82
N ILE A 537 4.05 18.85 -25.20
CA ILE A 537 2.87 17.96 -25.07
C ILE A 537 3.06 16.67 -25.86
N ASN A 538 3.40 16.78 -27.15
CA ASN A 538 3.44 15.64 -28.06
C ASN A 538 4.68 14.76 -27.88
N GLU A 539 5.82 15.34 -27.52
CA GLU A 539 7.11 14.62 -27.49
C GLU A 539 7.56 14.24 -26.09
N VAL A 540 6.95 14.82 -25.03
CA VAL A 540 7.31 14.53 -23.63
C VAL A 540 6.12 14.00 -22.84
N LEU A 541 5.01 14.77 -22.73
CA LEU A 541 3.92 14.41 -21.82
C LEU A 541 3.12 13.21 -22.31
N ILE A 542 2.76 13.15 -23.59
CA ILE A 542 2.00 12.02 -24.13
C ILE A 542 2.82 10.72 -24.09
N PRO A 543 4.10 10.69 -24.53
CA PRO A 543 4.93 9.50 -24.36
C PRO A 543 5.12 9.06 -22.92
N ALA A 544 5.31 10.00 -21.98
CA ALA A 544 5.42 9.68 -20.55
C ALA A 544 4.15 9.00 -20.01
N LEU A 545 2.97 9.52 -20.35
CA LEU A 545 1.69 8.93 -19.94
C LEU A 545 1.44 7.57 -20.61
N ASN A 546 1.86 7.38 -21.85
CA ASN A 546 1.76 6.08 -22.53
C ASN A 546 2.64 5.04 -21.82
N GLU A 547 3.89 5.39 -21.46
CA GLU A 547 4.75 4.48 -20.68
C GLU A 547 4.13 4.10 -19.33
N VAL A 548 3.59 5.09 -18.59
CA VAL A 548 2.89 4.87 -17.33
C VAL A 548 1.70 3.93 -17.53
N GLY A 549 0.93 4.14 -18.59
CA GLY A 549 -0.18 3.29 -18.97
C GLY A 549 0.23 1.86 -19.30
N GLU A 550 1.30 1.67 -20.07
CA GLU A 550 1.84 0.35 -20.38
C GLU A 550 2.36 -0.36 -19.13
N LYS A 551 3.11 0.34 -18.27
CA LYS A 551 3.58 -0.20 -16.99
C LYS A 551 2.42 -0.61 -16.09
N PHE A 552 1.34 0.17 -16.04
CA PHE A 552 0.13 -0.18 -15.30
C PHE A 552 -0.56 -1.41 -15.91
N ALA A 553 -0.73 -1.47 -17.23
CA ALA A 553 -1.31 -2.63 -17.93
C ALA A 553 -0.47 -3.90 -17.71
N ASN A 554 0.86 -3.77 -17.66
CA ASN A 554 1.81 -4.84 -17.41
C ASN A 554 2.02 -5.15 -15.91
N ARG A 555 1.25 -4.50 -15.01
CA ARG A 555 1.30 -4.68 -13.55
C ARG A 555 2.64 -4.32 -12.90
N GLN A 556 3.39 -3.43 -13.54
CA GLN A 556 4.64 -2.88 -13.03
C GLN A 556 4.40 -1.61 -12.20
N LEU A 557 3.26 -0.93 -12.42
CA LEU A 557 2.76 0.18 -11.60
C LEU A 557 1.38 -0.16 -11.06
N PHE A 558 1.01 0.48 -9.94
CA PHE A 558 -0.28 0.31 -9.28
C PHE A 558 -1.07 1.61 -9.30
N LEU A 559 -2.32 1.52 -8.86
CA LEU A 559 -3.26 2.63 -8.94
C LEU A 559 -2.75 3.94 -8.28
N PRO A 560 -2.13 3.92 -7.10
CA PRO A 560 -1.59 5.14 -6.49
C PRO A 560 -0.57 5.85 -7.39
N GLN A 561 0.37 5.10 -7.96
CA GLN A 561 1.42 5.64 -8.84
C GLN A 561 0.86 6.15 -10.17
N LEU A 562 -0.11 5.43 -10.76
CA LEU A 562 -0.81 5.89 -11.96
C LEU A 562 -1.48 7.24 -11.72
N ILE A 563 -2.16 7.41 -10.58
CA ILE A 563 -2.82 8.66 -10.22
C ILE A 563 -1.81 9.79 -10.01
N GLN A 564 -0.70 9.54 -9.29
CA GLN A 564 0.34 10.54 -9.07
C GLN A 564 0.96 11.00 -10.40
N SER A 565 1.27 10.08 -11.31
CA SER A 565 1.78 10.41 -12.66
C SER A 565 0.77 11.20 -13.47
N ALA A 566 -0.52 10.83 -13.42
CA ALA A 566 -1.58 11.55 -14.14
C ALA A 566 -1.79 12.97 -13.56
N GLU A 567 -1.68 13.17 -12.26
CA GLU A 567 -1.77 14.49 -11.64
C GLU A 567 -0.53 15.36 -11.95
N ALA A 568 0.67 14.77 -11.97
CA ALA A 568 1.88 15.44 -12.39
C ALA A 568 1.77 15.92 -13.85
N ALA A 569 1.31 15.05 -14.76
CA ALA A 569 1.04 15.43 -16.16
C ALA A 569 -0.02 16.52 -16.26
N LYS A 570 -1.12 16.42 -15.52
CA LYS A 570 -2.20 17.42 -15.48
C LYS A 570 -1.66 18.81 -15.14
N GLN A 571 -0.81 18.91 -14.13
CA GLN A 571 -0.18 20.19 -13.74
C GLN A 571 0.61 20.79 -14.90
N ALA A 572 1.38 19.98 -15.64
CA ALA A 572 2.07 20.43 -16.85
C ALA A 572 1.09 20.86 -17.95
N PHE A 573 0.03 20.08 -18.21
CA PHE A 573 -0.98 20.44 -19.22
C PHE A 573 -1.72 21.75 -18.87
N ASP A 574 -2.14 21.94 -17.63
CA ASP A 574 -2.86 23.13 -17.18
C ASP A 574 -1.98 24.39 -17.37
N ARG A 575 -0.67 24.27 -17.14
CA ARG A 575 0.29 25.35 -17.34
C ARG A 575 0.51 25.66 -18.81
N LEU A 576 0.67 24.64 -19.65
CA LEU A 576 0.88 24.77 -21.10
C LEU A 576 -0.38 25.27 -21.81
N ALA A 577 -1.58 24.85 -21.39
CA ALA A 577 -2.86 25.27 -21.96
C ALA A 577 -3.06 26.80 -21.86
N GLY A 578 -2.50 27.45 -20.84
CA GLY A 578 -2.51 28.90 -20.71
C GLY A 578 -1.57 29.65 -21.67
N MET A 579 -0.61 28.92 -22.30
CA MET A 579 0.41 29.48 -23.21
C MET A 579 0.09 29.23 -24.68
N ILE A 580 -0.66 28.17 -24.98
CA ILE A 580 -1.09 27.87 -26.34
C ILE A 580 -2.24 28.81 -26.69
N SER A 581 -2.07 29.67 -27.68
CA SER A 581 -3.13 30.51 -28.19
C SER A 581 -4.33 29.64 -28.58
N ARG A 582 -5.46 29.84 -27.91
CA ARG A 582 -6.71 29.11 -28.15
C ARG A 582 -7.17 29.37 -29.59
N ASN A 583 -6.74 28.55 -30.52
CA ASN A 583 -7.59 28.23 -31.64
C ASN A 583 -8.71 27.35 -31.09
N GLU A 584 -9.93 27.86 -31.09
CA GLU A 584 -11.15 27.13 -30.60
C GLU A 584 -11.42 25.82 -31.33
N SER A 585 -10.56 25.40 -32.25
CA SER A 585 -10.70 24.21 -33.10
C SER A 585 -10.02 22.93 -32.57
N GLU A 586 -9.34 22.92 -31.43
CA GLU A 586 -8.59 21.74 -30.94
C GLU A 586 -8.96 21.25 -29.52
N GLN A 587 -10.03 21.72 -28.89
CA GLN A 587 -10.55 21.05 -27.70
C GLN A 587 -11.14 19.69 -28.13
N LYS A 588 -10.56 18.58 -27.63
CA LYS A 588 -11.18 17.25 -27.77
C LYS A 588 -12.60 17.28 -27.22
N ALA A 589 -13.43 16.39 -27.73
CA ALA A 589 -14.85 16.36 -27.42
C ALA A 589 -15.14 16.26 -25.89
N ALA A 590 -16.32 16.73 -25.47
CA ALA A 590 -16.76 16.60 -24.10
C ALA A 590 -17.30 15.18 -23.82
N VAL A 591 -17.10 14.69 -22.59
CA VAL A 591 -17.68 13.45 -22.07
C VAL A 591 -18.30 13.70 -20.70
N ILE A 592 -19.50 13.16 -20.45
CA ILE A 592 -20.12 13.14 -19.13
C ILE A 592 -19.67 11.87 -18.40
N LEU A 593 -19.33 11.98 -17.12
CA LEU A 593 -19.10 10.83 -16.25
C LEU A 593 -20.04 10.88 -15.04
N ALA A 594 -20.64 9.73 -14.71
CA ALA A 594 -21.51 9.59 -13.55
C ALA A 594 -21.40 8.20 -12.93
N THR A 595 -21.44 8.12 -11.60
CA THR A 595 -21.74 6.86 -10.90
C THR A 595 -23.25 6.77 -10.70
N VAL A 596 -23.84 5.68 -11.15
CA VAL A 596 -25.30 5.50 -11.22
C VAL A 596 -25.98 5.52 -9.86
N LYS A 597 -27.27 5.78 -9.86
CA LYS A 597 -28.13 5.84 -8.67
C LYS A 597 -28.02 4.59 -7.79
N GLY A 598 -27.87 4.81 -6.49
CA GLY A 598 -27.70 3.74 -5.50
C GLY A 598 -26.25 3.31 -5.30
N ASP A 599 -25.32 3.73 -6.17
CA ASP A 599 -23.90 3.47 -6.01
C ASP A 599 -23.19 4.71 -5.47
N ILE A 600 -22.50 4.52 -4.34
CA ILE A 600 -21.73 5.58 -3.68
C ILE A 600 -20.23 5.50 -3.98
N HIS A 601 -19.81 4.48 -4.73
CA HIS A 601 -18.42 4.24 -5.07
C HIS A 601 -18.05 5.00 -6.34
N ASP A 602 -17.19 6.01 -6.23
CA ASP A 602 -16.80 6.87 -7.35
C ASP A 602 -15.31 6.75 -7.74
N ILE A 603 -14.59 5.82 -7.11
CA ILE A 603 -13.16 5.61 -7.31
C ILE A 603 -12.83 5.36 -8.78
N GLY A 604 -13.44 4.35 -9.39
CA GLY A 604 -13.22 4.00 -10.80
C GLY A 604 -13.55 5.16 -11.74
N LYS A 605 -14.65 5.86 -11.49
CA LYS A 605 -15.06 7.03 -12.26
C LYS A 605 -14.04 8.17 -12.17
N ASN A 606 -13.52 8.43 -10.97
CA ASN A 606 -12.55 9.52 -10.76
C ASN A 606 -11.21 9.23 -11.45
N ILE A 607 -10.79 7.96 -11.52
CA ILE A 607 -9.62 7.55 -12.29
C ILE A 607 -9.84 7.80 -13.77
N VAL A 608 -10.97 7.33 -14.32
CA VAL A 608 -11.34 7.55 -15.73
C VAL A 608 -11.37 9.04 -16.05
N LYS A 609 -11.92 9.87 -15.13
CA LYS A 609 -11.92 11.33 -15.27
C LYS A 609 -10.50 11.88 -15.45
N VAL A 610 -9.59 11.58 -14.50
CA VAL A 610 -8.21 12.11 -14.53
C VAL A 610 -7.49 11.67 -15.81
N VAL A 611 -7.63 10.41 -16.20
CA VAL A 611 -6.98 9.88 -17.40
C VAL A 611 -7.57 10.50 -18.69
N LEU A 612 -8.87 10.68 -18.80
CA LEU A 612 -9.50 11.37 -19.94
C LEU A 612 -9.10 12.84 -20.00
N GLU A 613 -9.10 13.55 -18.88
CA GLU A 613 -8.64 14.94 -18.79
C GLU A 613 -7.17 15.08 -19.22
N SER A 614 -6.30 14.16 -18.80
CA SER A 614 -4.88 14.16 -19.22
C SER A 614 -4.68 13.91 -20.72
N HIS A 615 -5.63 13.21 -21.38
CA HIS A 615 -5.65 13.01 -22.83
C HIS A 615 -6.37 14.14 -23.58
N GLY A 616 -6.71 15.24 -22.91
CA GLY A 616 -7.26 16.46 -23.52
C GLY A 616 -8.77 16.46 -23.72
N TYR A 617 -9.53 15.48 -23.18
CA TYR A 617 -10.98 15.47 -23.19
C TYR A 617 -11.57 16.40 -22.13
N ARG A 618 -12.67 17.09 -22.46
CA ARG A 618 -13.39 17.89 -21.47
C ARG A 618 -14.34 17.00 -20.68
N VAL A 619 -14.03 16.69 -19.44
CA VAL A 619 -14.86 15.85 -18.58
C VAL A 619 -15.88 16.69 -17.80
N ILE A 620 -17.14 16.28 -17.84
CA ILE A 620 -18.26 16.83 -17.07
C ILE A 620 -18.62 15.76 -16.04
N ASP A 621 -18.09 15.91 -14.83
CA ASP A 621 -18.28 14.96 -13.74
C ASP A 621 -19.55 15.31 -12.95
N LEU A 622 -20.54 14.43 -12.99
CA LEU A 622 -21.79 14.58 -12.25
C LEU A 622 -21.73 14.01 -10.82
N GLY A 623 -20.60 13.37 -10.46
CA GLY A 623 -20.43 12.80 -9.14
C GLY A 623 -20.98 11.37 -9.03
N LYS A 624 -21.46 11.03 -7.83
CA LYS A 624 -21.95 9.69 -7.45
C LYS A 624 -23.43 9.71 -7.06
N ASN A 625 -24.06 8.53 -7.12
CA ASN A 625 -25.50 8.36 -6.81
C ASN A 625 -26.38 9.29 -7.66
N VAL A 626 -26.07 9.36 -8.97
CA VAL A 626 -26.72 10.27 -9.92
C VAL A 626 -27.93 9.57 -10.53
N ASP A 627 -29.07 10.23 -10.48
CA ASP A 627 -30.28 9.71 -11.12
C ASP A 627 -30.30 9.95 -12.64
N GLU A 628 -31.10 9.17 -13.31
CA GLU A 628 -31.24 9.12 -14.76
C GLU A 628 -31.67 10.46 -15.40
N GLU A 629 -32.51 11.27 -14.72
CA GLU A 629 -32.95 12.56 -15.22
C GLU A 629 -31.82 13.60 -15.15
N THR A 630 -31.04 13.62 -14.07
CA THR A 630 -29.88 14.50 -13.93
C THR A 630 -28.87 14.26 -15.06
N ILE A 631 -28.64 12.98 -15.46
CA ILE A 631 -27.75 12.64 -16.58
C ILE A 631 -28.35 13.11 -17.92
N ALA A 632 -29.65 12.95 -18.10
CA ALA A 632 -30.35 13.40 -19.30
C ALA A 632 -30.34 14.94 -19.43
N GLU A 633 -30.52 15.67 -18.33
CA GLU A 633 -30.42 17.13 -18.29
C GLU A 633 -29.02 17.62 -18.63
N ALA A 634 -27.99 17.00 -18.05
CA ALA A 634 -26.60 17.31 -18.35
C ALA A 634 -26.27 17.08 -19.85
N TYR A 635 -26.80 16.01 -20.45
CA TYR A 635 -26.68 15.80 -21.89
C TYR A 635 -27.31 16.93 -22.70
N ARG A 636 -28.54 17.34 -22.36
CA ARG A 636 -29.25 18.43 -23.07
C ARG A 636 -28.46 19.75 -23.00
N GLN A 637 -27.83 20.00 -21.85
CA GLN A 637 -27.08 21.21 -21.59
C GLN A 637 -25.72 21.21 -22.31
N HIS A 638 -24.97 20.10 -22.25
CA HIS A 638 -23.56 20.08 -22.64
C HIS A 638 -23.29 19.40 -23.97
N ARG A 639 -24.24 18.62 -24.51
CA ARG A 639 -24.12 17.89 -25.78
C ARG A 639 -22.78 17.16 -25.92
N PRO A 640 -22.42 16.25 -25.00
CA PRO A 640 -21.16 15.53 -25.03
C PRO A 640 -21.12 14.51 -26.19
N ALA A 641 -19.90 14.08 -26.56
CA ALA A 641 -19.70 13.02 -27.55
C ALA A 641 -20.03 11.63 -26.98
N ALA A 642 -19.91 11.45 -25.67
CA ALA A 642 -20.26 10.20 -24.99
C ALA A 642 -20.71 10.46 -23.54
N ILE A 643 -21.41 9.46 -22.96
CA ILE A 643 -21.79 9.39 -21.54
C ILE A 643 -21.13 8.16 -20.94
N GLY A 644 -20.26 8.34 -19.94
CA GLY A 644 -19.66 7.25 -19.18
C GLY A 644 -20.41 6.99 -17.87
N LEU A 645 -20.83 5.74 -17.66
CA LEU A 645 -21.53 5.29 -16.46
C LEU A 645 -20.68 4.28 -15.69
N SER A 646 -20.60 4.46 -14.38
CA SER A 646 -19.84 3.56 -13.48
C SER A 646 -20.75 2.90 -12.45
N ALA A 647 -20.53 1.59 -12.20
CA ALA A 647 -21.11 0.84 -11.10
C ALA A 647 -20.11 -0.14 -10.48
N LEU A 648 -20.03 -0.17 -9.15
CA LEU A 648 -19.13 -1.05 -8.41
C LEU A 648 -19.86 -2.20 -7.73
N MET A 649 -21.17 -2.07 -7.49
CA MET A 649 -22.00 -3.09 -6.84
C MET A 649 -22.88 -3.83 -7.84
N THR A 650 -23.04 -5.14 -7.67
CA THR A 650 -23.94 -5.94 -8.50
C THR A 650 -25.40 -5.46 -8.41
N THR A 651 -25.78 -4.90 -7.27
CA THR A 651 -27.13 -4.36 -7.02
C THR A 651 -27.40 -3.05 -7.77
N THR A 652 -26.37 -2.38 -8.29
CA THR A 652 -26.51 -1.10 -9.01
C THR A 652 -26.42 -1.26 -10.54
N VAL A 653 -26.21 -2.48 -11.03
CA VAL A 653 -26.29 -2.80 -12.46
C VAL A 653 -27.66 -2.52 -13.03
N ASP A 654 -28.73 -2.84 -12.28
CA ASP A 654 -30.13 -2.55 -12.67
C ASP A 654 -30.36 -1.04 -12.82
N SER A 655 -29.74 -0.22 -11.96
CA SER A 655 -29.81 1.25 -12.07
C SER A 655 -29.09 1.77 -13.31
N MET A 656 -28.01 1.11 -13.74
CA MET A 656 -27.30 1.42 -14.98
C MET A 656 -28.17 1.10 -16.21
N GLU A 657 -28.84 -0.08 -16.23
CA GLU A 657 -29.78 -0.47 -17.28
C GLU A 657 -30.97 0.50 -17.37
N LEU A 658 -31.55 0.87 -16.21
CA LEU A 658 -32.64 1.85 -16.15
C LEU A 658 -32.18 3.21 -16.69
N CYS A 659 -30.98 3.66 -16.36
CA CYS A 659 -30.42 4.90 -16.86
C CYS A 659 -30.26 4.87 -18.39
N ILE A 660 -29.69 3.82 -18.96
CA ILE A 660 -29.53 3.65 -20.40
C ILE A 660 -30.93 3.66 -21.09
N SER A 661 -31.86 2.88 -20.56
CA SER A 661 -33.24 2.81 -21.08
C SER A 661 -33.94 4.17 -21.02
N HIS A 662 -33.78 4.93 -19.95
CA HIS A 662 -34.34 6.28 -19.80
C HIS A 662 -33.75 7.25 -20.83
N LEU A 663 -32.42 7.23 -21.05
CA LEU A 663 -31.76 8.04 -22.08
C LEU A 663 -32.34 7.73 -23.47
N ARG A 664 -32.47 6.46 -23.85
CA ARG A 664 -33.01 6.04 -25.14
C ARG A 664 -34.49 6.46 -25.30
N ASN A 665 -35.30 6.27 -24.28
CA ASN A 665 -36.73 6.66 -24.28
C ASN A 665 -36.90 8.18 -24.35
N SER A 666 -35.92 8.95 -23.86
CA SER A 666 -35.86 10.41 -23.94
C SER A 666 -35.35 10.93 -25.30
N GLY A 667 -35.11 10.04 -26.27
CA GLY A 667 -34.56 10.38 -27.60
C GLY A 667 -33.07 10.76 -27.59
N ILE A 668 -32.33 10.37 -26.55
CA ILE A 668 -30.90 10.60 -26.44
C ILE A 668 -30.16 9.38 -26.99
N HIS A 669 -29.57 9.53 -28.17
CA HIS A 669 -28.81 8.49 -28.89
C HIS A 669 -27.28 8.70 -28.76
N CYS A 670 -26.83 9.43 -27.74
CA CYS A 670 -25.39 9.59 -27.44
C CYS A 670 -24.79 8.21 -27.11
N PRO A 671 -23.55 7.91 -27.57
CA PRO A 671 -22.83 6.71 -27.15
C PRO A 671 -22.70 6.62 -25.62
N VAL A 672 -23.05 5.46 -25.08
CA VAL A 672 -22.93 5.16 -23.64
C VAL A 672 -21.79 4.18 -23.43
N ILE A 673 -20.81 4.59 -22.64
CA ILE A 673 -19.67 3.77 -22.21
C ILE A 673 -19.95 3.31 -20.78
N VAL A 674 -19.83 2.03 -20.50
CA VAL A 674 -20.01 1.51 -19.14
C VAL A 674 -18.73 0.87 -18.62
N GLY A 675 -18.50 1.01 -17.32
CA GLY A 675 -17.35 0.43 -16.63
C GLY A 675 -17.62 0.25 -15.13
N GLY A 676 -16.67 -0.39 -14.46
CA GLY A 676 -16.72 -0.68 -13.03
C GLY A 676 -16.42 -2.14 -12.72
N ALA A 677 -16.05 -2.44 -11.47
CA ALA A 677 -15.50 -3.74 -11.08
C ALA A 677 -16.44 -4.93 -11.29
N VAL A 678 -17.76 -4.68 -11.33
CA VAL A 678 -18.78 -5.72 -11.56
C VAL A 678 -19.26 -5.79 -13.02
N ILE A 679 -18.80 -4.86 -13.86
CA ILE A 679 -19.21 -4.80 -15.26
C ILE A 679 -18.26 -5.64 -16.11
N THR A 680 -18.85 -6.50 -16.92
CA THR A 680 -18.14 -7.29 -17.94
C THR A 680 -18.70 -6.93 -19.31
N GLU A 681 -17.98 -7.29 -20.38
CA GLU A 681 -18.44 -7.06 -21.75
C GLU A 681 -19.83 -7.66 -22.02
N ASN A 682 -20.09 -8.85 -21.46
CA ASN A 682 -21.41 -9.50 -21.55
C ASN A 682 -22.51 -8.71 -20.82
N ILE A 683 -22.21 -8.18 -19.64
CA ILE A 683 -23.15 -7.35 -18.88
C ILE A 683 -23.42 -6.05 -19.64
N ALA A 684 -22.38 -5.38 -20.12
CA ALA A 684 -22.49 -4.15 -20.91
C ALA A 684 -23.43 -4.34 -22.12
N HIS A 685 -23.22 -5.43 -22.86
CA HIS A 685 -24.09 -5.78 -23.99
C HIS A 685 -25.54 -6.03 -23.56
N ASN A 686 -25.76 -6.76 -22.47
CA ASN A 686 -27.10 -7.12 -22.00
C ASN A 686 -27.92 -5.92 -21.50
N ILE A 687 -27.27 -4.91 -20.89
CA ILE A 687 -27.92 -3.69 -20.43
C ILE A 687 -28.06 -2.62 -21.52
N GLY A 688 -27.65 -2.92 -22.77
CA GLY A 688 -27.81 -2.05 -23.92
C GLY A 688 -26.81 -0.89 -23.99
N ALA A 689 -25.64 -1.02 -23.38
CA ALA A 689 -24.55 -0.08 -23.55
C ALA A 689 -23.90 -0.20 -24.93
N ASP A 690 -23.42 0.92 -25.48
CA ASP A 690 -22.77 0.92 -26.79
C ASP A 690 -21.31 0.46 -26.69
N HIS A 691 -20.65 0.75 -25.57
CA HIS A 691 -19.25 0.42 -25.34
C HIS A 691 -19.00 -0.03 -23.91
N TYR A 692 -18.00 -0.89 -23.75
CA TYR A 692 -17.44 -1.31 -22.48
C TYR A 692 -15.99 -0.85 -22.33
N ALA A 693 -15.67 -0.28 -21.17
CA ALA A 693 -14.30 0.06 -20.79
C ALA A 693 -13.93 -0.71 -19.52
N LYS A 694 -13.00 -1.65 -19.62
CA LYS A 694 -12.55 -2.46 -18.48
C LYS A 694 -11.68 -1.66 -17.49
N ASP A 695 -11.02 -0.60 -17.98
CA ASP A 695 -10.11 0.26 -17.24
C ASP A 695 -10.08 1.68 -17.84
N ALA A 696 -9.33 2.58 -17.22
CA ALA A 696 -9.28 3.98 -17.62
C ALA A 696 -8.63 4.19 -19.00
N LEU A 697 -7.66 3.35 -19.39
CA LEU A 697 -7.03 3.45 -20.71
C LEU A 697 -7.95 2.96 -21.81
N SER A 698 -8.67 1.86 -21.59
CA SER A 698 -9.68 1.39 -22.53
C SER A 698 -10.81 2.41 -22.71
N ALA A 699 -11.10 3.25 -21.71
CA ALA A 699 -12.04 4.36 -21.86
C ALA A 699 -11.51 5.44 -22.84
N VAL A 700 -10.20 5.71 -22.82
CA VAL A 700 -9.55 6.61 -23.80
C VAL A 700 -9.63 6.03 -25.21
N ASP A 701 -9.28 4.75 -25.39
CA ASP A 701 -9.36 4.07 -26.70
C ASP A 701 -10.78 4.11 -27.28
N VAL A 702 -11.79 3.94 -26.43
CA VAL A 702 -13.20 4.02 -26.83
C VAL A 702 -13.55 5.46 -27.24
N MET A 703 -13.15 6.46 -26.47
CA MET A 703 -13.39 7.87 -26.79
C MET A 703 -12.70 8.28 -28.10
N GLU A 704 -11.50 7.80 -28.36
CA GLU A 704 -10.81 8.05 -29.64
C GLU A 704 -11.56 7.46 -30.82
N LYS A 705 -12.08 6.24 -30.72
CA LYS A 705 -12.93 5.62 -31.75
C LYS A 705 -14.22 6.40 -32.01
N ILE A 706 -14.90 6.85 -30.93
CA ILE A 706 -16.13 7.65 -31.04
C ILE A 706 -15.85 8.97 -31.76
N THR A 707 -14.77 9.67 -31.38
CA THR A 707 -14.45 10.98 -31.94
C THR A 707 -13.86 10.91 -33.34
N ALA A 708 -13.12 9.85 -33.69
CA ALA A 708 -12.62 9.61 -35.05
C ALA A 708 -13.75 9.25 -36.06
N GLY A 709 -14.83 8.63 -35.59
CA GLY A 709 -15.99 8.28 -36.43
C GLY A 709 -16.99 9.43 -36.66
N THR A 710 -16.78 10.59 -36.02
CA THR A 710 -17.64 11.78 -36.11
C THR A 710 -17.08 12.85 -37.10
N ASN A 711 -15.96 12.62 -37.75
CA ASN A 711 -15.37 13.49 -38.79
C ASN A 711 -15.73 13.07 -40.20
#